data_f90d98fa871d157d7d9cc5ff79072d95
#
_entry.id   f90d98fa871d157d7d9cc5ff79072d95
#
_cell.length_a   1.000
_cell.length_b   1.000
_cell.length_c   1.000
_cell.angle_alpha   90.00
_cell.angle_beta   90.00
_cell.angle_gamma   90.00
#
_symmetry.space_group_name_H-M   'P 1'
#
loop_
_entity.id
_entity.type
_entity.pdbx_description
1 polymer ?
#
loop_
_entity_poly.entity_id
_entity_poly.type
_entity_poly.pdbx_seq_one_letter_code
_entity_poly.pdbx_strand_id
1 'polypeptide(L)'
;MHQYALFGTAQFKYDQTITHISDQHRQIVICNNGSDVRYATLEEWEEAGALFDERAQIEGIVTSASPARDKLELFRSLFTGRKDVYAHGYRRKDGGIGYTPACANEWEPGICPKAAHQRVKCVECSNRVFPELSDAAIIAHFKGNDDRFRDVLGQYVLDRNCNTKVLVIDFDKADWKEATNAVRLVAIRRGINAAVERSRSGNGAHIWFFFLEPISAKAAREFGSCLITEAAAHNKTITFEAFDRMLPAQATIPDGGFGNLIALPFQGKAQREGNSVFVDEQFKPFPDQWLYLSQVQLIPRSTVQDLIEAPGNNPHGPATTTVANKGKRYAQRPRKRLPLTSRDFPSSLPVIQADMLYIPEKSLSPAAQMEIRGLATFANPAFYRAQSMHQSVFGKPRLIDLSELRDGHVAIPRGCKTQLEQLVQETGVTAHYSDERKSGNPIVMAFKGVLRPEQQIAADQMLIYEDGIMSAPTGFGKTVIGAYLIASIGLPTLVIVPKTALITQWKSQLERFIDITDNREPVRTPKGRISKRQPPVIGQIGGGKMAVSGLVDIASFQSLSGKDRQTGEPIVKGLVRNYGLIICDECHHAAAPQLELILKSAPAKYVYGLSATPERSDGLTRALSMLCGPLRYVIDPKAQAIQQGIQRIVRPRFTGIRLPAYEPGANFNQILDLLCTHAARNELIVNDAIEAASNGRHPLVLTKRKKHAEELFGMLKNQGHEPVLLTGEIDAKERKTILSSLPRFEHEHRIIVATESLL
;
A
#
# COMPACT_ATOMS: atom_id res chain seq x y z
N MET A 1 -35.25 22.87 33.36
CA MET A 1 -34.29 23.67 32.54
C MET A 1 -33.96 22.88 31.29
N HIS A 2 -34.14 23.42 30.10
CA HIS A 2 -33.86 22.78 28.83
C HIS A 2 -32.37 22.49 28.70
N GLN A 3 -32.02 21.37 28.13
CA GLN A 3 -30.62 20.97 27.88
C GLN A 3 -30.05 21.66 26.63
N TYR A 4 -30.93 22.01 25.70
CA TYR A 4 -30.62 22.71 24.44
C TYR A 4 -31.60 23.85 24.20
N ALA A 5 -31.15 24.85 23.47
CA ALA A 5 -31.97 26.01 23.07
C ALA A 5 -31.58 26.49 21.67
N LEU A 6 -32.55 27.11 20.95
CA LEU A 6 -32.32 27.69 19.62
C LEU A 6 -32.27 29.21 19.72
N PHE A 7 -31.15 29.81 19.32
CA PHE A 7 -31.01 31.26 19.16
C PHE A 7 -30.85 31.58 17.66
N GLY A 8 -31.95 31.96 17.02
CA GLY A 8 -32.02 32.04 15.56
C GLY A 8 -31.97 30.65 14.93
N THR A 9 -30.98 30.39 14.09
CA THR A 9 -30.75 29.06 13.47
C THR A 9 -29.72 28.22 14.20
N ALA A 10 -29.01 28.77 15.19
CA ALA A 10 -27.94 28.11 15.92
C ALA A 10 -28.45 27.42 17.18
N GLN A 11 -28.10 26.14 17.33
CA GLN A 11 -28.36 25.37 18.54
C GLN A 11 -27.25 25.59 19.55
N PHE A 12 -27.63 25.86 20.82
CA PHE A 12 -26.72 25.98 21.95
C PHE A 12 -27.04 24.93 23.00
N LYS A 13 -26.01 24.46 23.68
CA LYS A 13 -26.10 23.51 24.78
C LYS A 13 -25.92 24.28 26.11
N TYR A 14 -26.71 23.90 27.11
CA TYR A 14 -26.53 24.36 28.48
C TYR A 14 -25.15 23.96 29.01
N ASP A 15 -24.45 24.94 29.61
CA ASP A 15 -23.16 24.70 30.27
C ASP A 15 -23.31 24.91 31.79
N GLN A 16 -23.67 26.12 32.21
CA GLN A 16 -23.88 26.43 33.62
C GLN A 16 -24.78 27.65 33.81
N THR A 17 -25.32 27.82 35.02
CA THR A 17 -26.04 28.99 35.42
C THR A 17 -25.23 29.75 36.49
N ILE A 18 -25.06 31.05 36.30
CA ILE A 18 -24.43 31.97 37.28
C ILE A 18 -25.40 33.02 37.71
N THR A 19 -25.26 33.51 38.97
CA THR A 19 -26.05 34.63 39.46
C THR A 19 -25.24 35.91 39.33
N HIS A 20 -25.78 36.89 38.58
CA HIS A 20 -25.11 38.17 38.38
C HIS A 20 -25.31 39.05 39.61
N ILE A 21 -24.24 39.41 40.31
CA ILE A 21 -24.28 40.09 41.63
C ILE A 21 -24.73 41.54 41.50
N SER A 22 -24.46 42.22 40.38
CA SER A 22 -24.71 43.66 40.20
C SER A 22 -26.09 44.01 39.66
N ASP A 23 -26.87 43.05 39.17
CA ASP A 23 -28.15 43.29 38.50
C ASP A 23 -29.28 42.44 39.09
N GLN A 24 -29.74 42.83 40.28
CA GLN A 24 -30.89 42.25 41.02
C GLN A 24 -30.89 40.72 41.11
N HIS A 25 -29.74 40.09 41.20
CA HIS A 25 -29.57 38.65 41.27
C HIS A 25 -30.15 37.86 40.06
N ARG A 26 -30.16 38.47 38.87
CA ARG A 26 -30.57 37.76 37.64
C ARG A 26 -29.70 36.53 37.41
N GLN A 27 -30.37 35.44 37.09
CA GLN A 27 -29.69 34.21 36.69
C GLN A 27 -29.33 34.30 35.20
N ILE A 28 -28.06 34.07 34.90
CA ILE A 28 -27.54 34.03 33.54
C ILE A 28 -27.11 32.59 33.23
N VAL A 29 -27.61 32.07 32.13
CA VAL A 29 -27.22 30.76 31.56
C VAL A 29 -26.06 30.99 30.62
N ILE A 30 -24.99 30.28 30.87
CA ILE A 30 -23.86 30.15 29.93
C ILE A 30 -24.13 28.93 29.07
N CYS A 31 -24.08 29.11 27.76
CA CYS A 31 -24.30 28.03 26.79
C CYS A 31 -23.28 28.13 25.64
N ASN A 32 -23.00 27.02 25.00
CA ASN A 32 -22.05 26.93 23.91
C ASN A 32 -22.56 26.03 22.76
N ASN A 33 -22.06 26.26 21.55
CA ASN A 33 -22.32 25.43 20.37
C ASN A 33 -21.06 24.80 19.78
N GLY A 34 -19.96 24.78 20.53
CA GLY A 34 -18.67 24.28 20.10
C GLY A 34 -17.79 25.33 19.40
N SER A 35 -18.38 26.35 18.78
CA SER A 35 -17.69 27.48 18.13
C SER A 35 -17.80 28.77 18.93
N ASP A 36 -18.96 28.99 19.53
CA ASP A 36 -19.30 30.23 20.25
C ASP A 36 -19.82 29.93 21.64
N VAL A 37 -19.54 30.83 22.57
CA VAL A 37 -20.13 30.86 23.91
C VAL A 37 -21.12 32.01 23.96
N ARG A 38 -22.36 31.74 24.43
CA ARG A 38 -23.41 32.73 24.58
C ARG A 38 -23.83 32.84 26.04
N TYR A 39 -24.17 34.04 26.43
CA TYR A 39 -24.78 34.37 27.73
C TYR A 39 -26.22 34.78 27.49
N ALA A 40 -27.15 34.08 28.11
CA ALA A 40 -28.59 34.36 28.02
C ALA A 40 -29.19 34.47 29.41
N THR A 41 -30.24 35.28 29.58
CA THR A 41 -31.01 35.21 30.80
C THR A 41 -31.72 33.87 30.94
N LEU A 42 -32.14 33.50 32.15
CA LEU A 42 -32.86 32.23 32.33
C LEU A 42 -34.17 32.23 31.52
N GLU A 43 -34.83 33.37 31.41
CA GLU A 43 -36.07 33.55 30.64
C GLU A 43 -35.80 33.33 29.13
N GLU A 44 -34.79 34.00 28.58
CA GLU A 44 -34.36 33.78 27.16
C GLU A 44 -33.95 32.34 26.88
N TRP A 45 -33.33 31.65 27.86
CA TRP A 45 -32.95 30.24 27.71
C TRP A 45 -34.19 29.32 27.71
N GLU A 46 -35.17 29.56 28.59
CA GLU A 46 -36.40 28.74 28.64
C GLU A 46 -37.25 28.95 27.37
N GLU A 47 -37.39 30.20 26.88
CA GLU A 47 -38.05 30.47 25.60
C GLU A 47 -37.37 29.81 24.41
N ALA A 48 -36.06 29.97 24.31
CA ALA A 48 -35.28 29.36 23.25
C ALA A 48 -35.24 27.81 23.33
N GLY A 49 -35.35 27.26 24.53
CA GLY A 49 -35.50 25.81 24.75
C GLY A 49 -36.87 25.28 24.33
N ALA A 50 -37.94 26.05 24.61
CA ALA A 50 -39.28 25.69 24.13
C ALA A 50 -39.36 25.68 22.59
N LEU A 51 -38.73 26.69 21.95
CA LEU A 51 -38.61 26.72 20.48
C LEU A 51 -37.81 25.52 19.92
N PHE A 52 -36.75 25.09 20.62
CA PHE A 52 -36.01 23.91 20.25
C PHE A 52 -36.86 22.63 20.32
N ASP A 53 -37.62 22.47 21.41
CA ASP A 53 -38.48 21.32 21.62
C ASP A 53 -39.62 21.26 20.59
N GLU A 54 -40.22 22.38 20.24
CA GLU A 54 -41.25 22.48 19.20
C GLU A 54 -40.66 22.10 17.83
N ARG A 55 -39.51 22.66 17.48
CA ARG A 55 -38.81 22.31 16.24
C ARG A 55 -38.41 20.82 16.18
N ALA A 56 -37.92 20.27 17.31
CA ALA A 56 -37.57 18.88 17.40
C ALA A 56 -38.77 17.94 17.12
N GLN A 57 -39.97 18.33 17.58
CA GLN A 57 -41.19 17.58 17.25
C GLN A 57 -41.56 17.67 15.76
N ILE A 58 -41.45 18.84 15.15
CA ILE A 58 -41.73 19.06 13.74
C ILE A 58 -40.72 18.31 12.84
N GLU A 59 -39.42 18.36 13.19
CA GLU A 59 -38.34 17.73 12.43
C GLU A 59 -38.17 16.25 12.75
N GLY A 60 -38.95 15.65 13.64
CA GLY A 60 -38.81 14.24 14.06
C GLY A 60 -37.54 13.96 14.85
N ILE A 61 -37.00 14.95 15.55
CA ILE A 61 -35.78 14.82 16.36
C ILE A 61 -36.09 14.00 17.62
N VAL A 62 -35.28 12.93 17.85
CA VAL A 62 -35.41 12.06 19.01
C VAL A 62 -34.37 12.42 20.06
N THR A 63 -34.80 12.59 21.31
CA THR A 63 -33.97 12.94 22.46
C THR A 63 -34.06 11.88 23.57
N SER A 64 -33.30 12.03 24.63
CA SER A 64 -33.41 11.19 25.83
C SER A 64 -34.81 11.28 26.50
N ALA A 65 -35.53 12.37 26.30
CA ALA A 65 -36.89 12.58 26.81
C ALA A 65 -37.97 11.99 25.88
N SER A 66 -37.67 11.67 24.62
CA SER A 66 -38.63 11.15 23.66
C SER A 66 -39.20 9.78 24.07
N PRO A 67 -40.40 9.41 23.61
CA PRO A 67 -41.02 8.12 23.88
C PRO A 67 -40.13 6.92 23.47
N ALA A 68 -40.28 5.80 24.16
CA ALA A 68 -39.50 4.58 23.87
C ALA A 68 -39.72 4.08 22.43
N ARG A 69 -40.92 4.28 21.88
CA ARG A 69 -41.24 3.90 20.49
C ARG A 69 -40.36 4.66 19.49
N ASP A 70 -40.23 5.96 19.62
CA ASP A 70 -39.46 6.80 18.69
C ASP A 70 -37.98 6.44 18.76
N LYS A 71 -37.45 6.16 19.94
CA LYS A 71 -36.08 5.66 20.15
C LYS A 71 -35.84 4.31 19.46
N LEU A 72 -36.81 3.37 19.55
CA LEU A 72 -36.72 2.08 18.89
C LEU A 72 -36.79 2.23 17.35
N GLU A 73 -37.65 3.09 16.84
CA GLU A 73 -37.75 3.37 15.41
C GLU A 73 -36.45 3.98 14.86
N LEU A 74 -35.88 4.99 15.54
CA LEU A 74 -34.58 5.56 15.19
C LEU A 74 -33.46 4.52 15.22
N PHE A 75 -33.40 3.73 16.30
CA PHE A 75 -32.39 2.67 16.44
C PHE A 75 -32.45 1.66 15.29
N ARG A 76 -33.65 1.18 14.96
CA ARG A 76 -33.87 0.24 13.86
C ARG A 76 -33.55 0.82 12.49
N SER A 77 -33.78 2.12 12.28
CA SER A 77 -33.52 2.79 11.00
C SER A 77 -32.02 2.88 10.72
N LEU A 78 -31.21 3.13 11.76
CA LEU A 78 -29.76 3.28 11.67
C LEU A 78 -29.04 1.92 11.70
N PHE A 79 -29.31 1.10 12.71
CA PHE A 79 -28.61 -0.19 12.93
C PHE A 79 -29.31 -1.33 12.20
N THR A 80 -29.52 -1.12 10.92
CA THR A 80 -30.18 -2.10 10.06
C THR A 80 -29.19 -3.09 9.45
N GLY A 81 -29.64 -4.32 9.27
CA GLY A 81 -28.87 -5.37 8.63
C GLY A 81 -29.80 -6.46 8.13
N ARG A 82 -29.40 -7.71 8.28
CA ARG A 82 -30.19 -8.87 7.92
C ARG A 82 -31.46 -8.94 8.79
N LYS A 83 -32.64 -9.04 8.18
CA LYS A 83 -33.91 -9.03 8.90
C LYS A 83 -34.34 -10.42 9.39
N ASP A 84 -33.91 -11.46 8.70
CA ASP A 84 -34.34 -12.86 8.92
C ASP A 84 -33.51 -13.60 9.98
N VAL A 85 -32.46 -12.99 10.51
CA VAL A 85 -31.63 -13.53 11.57
C VAL A 85 -30.84 -12.45 12.28
N TYR A 86 -30.74 -12.53 13.58
CA TYR A 86 -29.79 -11.76 14.39
C TYR A 86 -29.02 -12.71 15.30
N ALA A 87 -28.04 -12.24 16.03
CA ALA A 87 -27.28 -13.01 17.00
C ALA A 87 -27.44 -12.46 18.39
N HIS A 88 -27.33 -13.35 19.37
CA HIS A 88 -27.18 -12.98 20.78
C HIS A 88 -25.83 -13.46 21.33
N GLY A 89 -25.38 -12.81 22.40
CA GLY A 89 -24.16 -13.18 23.08
C GLY A 89 -24.31 -14.45 23.94
N TYR A 90 -23.17 -15.03 24.28
CA TYR A 90 -23.06 -16.05 25.33
C TYR A 90 -21.69 -15.96 26.00
N ARG A 91 -21.61 -16.39 27.26
CA ARG A 91 -20.35 -16.39 28.01
C ARG A 91 -19.45 -17.52 27.54
N ARG A 92 -18.26 -17.20 27.09
CA ARG A 92 -17.22 -18.17 26.71
C ARG A 92 -16.49 -18.68 27.94
N LYS A 93 -15.80 -19.83 27.82
CA LYS A 93 -15.01 -20.44 28.92
C LYS A 93 -13.87 -19.56 29.40
N ASP A 94 -13.33 -18.72 28.53
CA ASP A 94 -12.27 -17.73 28.82
C ASP A 94 -12.78 -16.43 29.46
N GLY A 95 -14.11 -16.38 29.77
CA GLY A 95 -14.76 -15.18 30.32
C GLY A 95 -15.22 -14.16 29.28
N GLY A 96 -14.77 -14.28 28.03
CA GLY A 96 -15.18 -13.40 26.92
C GLY A 96 -16.60 -13.68 26.43
N ILE A 97 -17.09 -12.84 25.51
CA ILE A 97 -18.41 -13.02 24.88
C ILE A 97 -18.22 -13.63 23.50
N GLY A 98 -18.93 -14.71 23.25
CA GLY A 98 -19.16 -15.28 21.93
C GLY A 98 -20.52 -14.86 21.40
N TYR A 99 -20.77 -15.07 20.12
CA TYR A 99 -22.06 -14.80 19.49
C TYR A 99 -22.56 -16.08 18.81
N THR A 100 -23.87 -16.29 18.88
CA THR A 100 -24.57 -17.38 18.20
C THR A 100 -25.83 -16.83 17.54
N PRO A 101 -26.26 -17.34 16.37
CA PRO A 101 -27.55 -16.97 15.81
C PRO A 101 -28.67 -17.24 16.79
N ALA A 102 -29.57 -16.30 16.97
CA ALA A 102 -30.77 -16.48 17.77
C ALA A 102 -31.69 -17.53 17.10
N CYS A 103 -32.14 -18.50 17.85
CA CYS A 103 -33.00 -19.57 17.35
C CYS A 103 -34.12 -19.86 18.38
N ALA A 104 -35.38 -19.92 17.92
CA ALA A 104 -36.49 -20.19 18.78
C ALA A 104 -36.42 -21.59 19.42
N ASN A 105 -35.77 -22.55 18.76
CA ASN A 105 -35.56 -23.91 19.23
C ASN A 105 -34.22 -24.09 19.96
N GLU A 106 -33.53 -23.02 20.34
CA GLU A 106 -32.20 -23.15 20.95
C GLU A 106 -32.27 -23.83 22.33
N TRP A 107 -31.50 -24.91 22.47
CA TRP A 107 -31.44 -25.77 23.68
C TRP A 107 -32.75 -26.51 23.99
N GLU A 108 -33.74 -26.56 23.08
CA GLU A 108 -34.96 -27.32 23.28
C GLU A 108 -34.67 -28.82 23.22
N PRO A 109 -34.95 -29.58 24.33
CA PRO A 109 -34.71 -31.00 24.37
C PRO A 109 -35.46 -31.77 23.27
N GLY A 110 -34.77 -32.68 22.59
CA GLY A 110 -35.35 -33.48 21.50
C GLY A 110 -35.44 -32.74 20.14
N ILE A 111 -35.26 -31.42 20.10
CA ILE A 111 -35.32 -30.61 18.89
C ILE A 111 -33.94 -30.05 18.54
N CYS A 112 -33.27 -29.43 19.50
CA CYS A 112 -31.95 -28.81 19.27
C CYS A 112 -30.84 -29.84 19.53
N PRO A 113 -29.99 -30.17 18.54
CA PRO A 113 -28.87 -31.10 18.73
C PRO A 113 -27.87 -30.67 19.80
N LYS A 114 -27.75 -29.38 20.07
CA LYS A 114 -26.87 -28.84 21.12
C LYS A 114 -27.34 -29.29 22.52
N ALA A 115 -28.65 -29.46 22.72
CA ALA A 115 -29.20 -29.96 23.98
C ALA A 115 -28.76 -31.40 24.29
N ALA A 116 -28.48 -32.19 23.25
CA ALA A 116 -27.90 -33.52 23.33
C ALA A 116 -26.35 -33.52 23.22
N HIS A 117 -25.69 -32.38 23.48
CA HIS A 117 -24.23 -32.19 23.39
C HIS A 117 -23.62 -32.51 22.01
N GLN A 118 -24.44 -32.53 20.94
CA GLN A 118 -23.93 -32.71 19.58
C GLN A 118 -23.39 -31.40 19.01
N ARG A 119 -22.22 -31.48 18.35
CA ARG A 119 -21.66 -30.34 17.62
C ARG A 119 -22.36 -30.18 16.29
N VAL A 120 -23.19 -29.14 16.16
CA VAL A 120 -23.87 -28.78 14.92
C VAL A 120 -23.68 -27.29 14.64
N LYS A 121 -23.47 -26.93 13.38
CA LYS A 121 -23.53 -25.54 12.98
C LYS A 121 -24.99 -25.13 12.81
N CYS A 122 -25.38 -24.03 13.47
CA CYS A 122 -26.78 -23.57 13.42
C CYS A 122 -27.25 -23.27 11.99
N VAL A 123 -26.33 -22.89 11.09
CA VAL A 123 -26.62 -22.62 9.68
C VAL A 123 -27.02 -23.91 8.91
N GLU A 124 -26.51 -25.06 9.32
CA GLU A 124 -26.77 -26.39 8.70
C GLU A 124 -27.87 -27.17 9.41
N CYS A 125 -28.39 -26.65 10.52
CA CYS A 125 -29.40 -27.35 11.35
C CYS A 125 -30.76 -27.37 10.65
N SER A 126 -31.36 -28.57 10.50
CA SER A 126 -32.70 -28.76 9.91
C SER A 126 -33.81 -28.18 10.77
N ASN A 127 -33.60 -28.13 12.09
CA ASN A 127 -34.60 -27.71 13.10
C ASN A 127 -34.45 -26.21 13.46
N ARG A 128 -33.65 -25.44 12.68
CA ARG A 128 -33.47 -24.03 12.97
C ARG A 128 -34.72 -23.22 12.68
N VAL A 129 -35.06 -22.34 13.62
CA VAL A 129 -36.11 -21.32 13.46
C VAL A 129 -35.51 -19.99 13.93
N PHE A 130 -35.11 -19.14 12.99
CA PHE A 130 -34.53 -17.87 13.32
C PHE A 130 -35.62 -16.81 13.46
N PRO A 131 -35.77 -16.17 14.63
CA PRO A 131 -36.72 -15.09 14.82
C PRO A 131 -36.20 -13.78 14.24
N GLU A 132 -37.12 -12.89 13.85
CA GLU A 132 -36.79 -11.49 13.58
C GLU A 132 -36.41 -10.77 14.89
N LEU A 133 -35.58 -9.73 14.76
CA LEU A 133 -35.18 -8.91 15.91
C LEU A 133 -36.40 -8.16 16.47
N SER A 134 -36.89 -8.55 17.64
CA SER A 134 -38.06 -7.95 18.29
C SER A 134 -37.70 -6.72 19.11
N ASP A 135 -38.70 -5.84 19.34
CA ASP A 135 -38.54 -4.70 20.26
C ASP A 135 -38.20 -5.16 21.69
N ALA A 136 -38.77 -6.25 22.13
CA ALA A 136 -38.45 -6.84 23.43
C ALA A 136 -36.97 -7.22 23.56
N ALA A 137 -36.36 -7.75 22.49
CA ALA A 137 -34.94 -8.08 22.49
C ALA A 137 -34.08 -6.81 22.53
N ILE A 138 -34.44 -5.77 21.78
CA ILE A 138 -33.72 -4.47 21.78
C ILE A 138 -33.84 -3.80 23.16
N ILE A 139 -35.02 -3.81 23.78
CA ILE A 139 -35.21 -3.28 25.12
C ILE A 139 -34.41 -4.08 26.18
N ALA A 140 -34.32 -5.40 26.04
CA ALA A 140 -33.46 -6.23 26.89
C ALA A 140 -32.00 -5.85 26.76
N HIS A 141 -31.55 -5.61 25.54
CA HIS A 141 -30.18 -5.15 25.24
C HIS A 141 -29.89 -3.79 25.90
N PHE A 142 -30.81 -2.82 25.82
CA PHE A 142 -30.66 -1.53 26.48
C PHE A 142 -30.69 -1.64 28.03
N LYS A 143 -31.38 -2.63 28.59
CA LYS A 143 -31.36 -2.88 30.02
C LYS A 143 -30.05 -3.52 30.50
N GLY A 144 -29.50 -4.47 29.76
CA GLY A 144 -28.22 -5.08 30.04
C GLY A 144 -28.20 -5.82 31.39
N ASN A 145 -29.19 -6.66 31.68
CA ASN A 145 -29.39 -7.29 33.00
C ASN A 145 -29.05 -8.78 33.00
N ASP A 146 -28.70 -9.38 31.85
CA ASP A 146 -28.40 -10.81 31.76
C ASP A 146 -26.90 -11.11 31.93
N ASP A 147 -26.55 -11.73 33.07
CA ASP A 147 -25.15 -12.14 33.35
C ASP A 147 -24.61 -13.21 32.41
N ARG A 148 -25.47 -13.89 31.65
CA ARG A 148 -25.09 -14.85 30.61
C ARG A 148 -24.88 -14.20 29.25
N PHE A 149 -25.06 -12.87 29.17
CA PHE A 149 -24.94 -12.06 27.98
C PHE A 149 -25.91 -12.36 26.81
N ARG A 150 -27.03 -13.05 27.09
CA ARG A 150 -28.04 -13.34 26.07
C ARG A 150 -28.80 -12.12 25.60
N ASP A 151 -28.79 -11.07 26.38
CA ASP A 151 -29.29 -9.73 26.04
C ASP A 151 -28.31 -8.88 25.19
N VAL A 152 -27.07 -9.34 24.98
CA VAL A 152 -26.13 -8.67 24.09
C VAL A 152 -26.44 -9.03 22.64
N LEU A 153 -26.93 -8.06 21.89
CA LEU A 153 -27.33 -8.28 20.50
C LEU A 153 -26.18 -8.05 19.52
N GLY A 154 -26.20 -8.81 18.45
CA GLY A 154 -25.34 -8.63 17.30
C GLY A 154 -26.15 -8.69 16.01
N GLN A 155 -25.78 -7.81 15.07
CA GLN A 155 -26.45 -7.71 13.78
C GLN A 155 -25.53 -8.19 12.66
N TYR A 156 -26.08 -9.00 11.74
CA TYR A 156 -25.43 -9.34 10.48
C TYR A 156 -25.64 -8.19 9.49
N VAL A 157 -24.56 -7.51 9.12
CA VAL A 157 -24.63 -6.23 8.38
C VAL A 157 -25.01 -6.38 6.90
N LEU A 158 -24.91 -7.58 6.31
CA LEU A 158 -25.26 -7.85 4.91
C LEU A 158 -26.66 -8.44 4.79
N ASP A 159 -27.45 -7.94 3.84
CA ASP A 159 -28.67 -8.58 3.39
C ASP A 159 -28.37 -9.83 2.51
N ARG A 160 -29.42 -10.58 2.09
CA ARG A 160 -29.24 -11.77 1.24
C ARG A 160 -28.66 -11.45 -0.15
N ASN A 161 -28.76 -10.21 -0.60
CA ASN A 161 -28.26 -9.72 -1.90
C ASN A 161 -26.86 -9.13 -1.76
N CYS A 162 -26.18 -9.32 -0.63
CA CYS A 162 -24.86 -8.75 -0.32
C CYS A 162 -24.83 -7.22 -0.32
N ASN A 163 -25.94 -6.55 -0.02
CA ASN A 163 -26.01 -5.12 0.21
C ASN A 163 -25.97 -4.80 1.71
N THR A 164 -25.59 -3.57 2.01
CA THR A 164 -25.55 -3.02 3.38
C THR A 164 -26.02 -1.59 3.41
N LYS A 165 -26.61 -1.18 4.55
CA LYS A 165 -26.88 0.23 4.89
C LYS A 165 -25.87 0.79 5.87
N VAL A 166 -24.91 -0.02 6.33
CA VAL A 166 -23.92 0.41 7.30
C VAL A 166 -22.53 -0.07 6.90
N LEU A 167 -21.53 0.76 7.18
CA LEU A 167 -20.14 0.35 7.21
C LEU A 167 -19.61 0.64 8.60
N VAL A 168 -18.92 -0.34 9.19
CA VAL A 168 -18.27 -0.18 10.49
C VAL A 168 -16.78 -0.43 10.35
N ILE A 169 -15.97 0.50 10.86
CA ILE A 169 -14.53 0.33 10.97
C ILE A 169 -14.20 0.13 12.44
N ASP A 170 -13.59 -1.01 12.77
CA ASP A 170 -13.27 -1.44 14.12
C ASP A 170 -11.80 -1.15 14.42
N PHE A 171 -11.55 -0.39 15.47
CA PHE A 171 -10.24 -0.07 16.01
C PHE A 171 -10.11 -0.61 17.43
N ASP A 172 -9.09 -1.43 17.66
CA ASP A 172 -8.71 -1.93 18.98
C ASP A 172 -7.19 -1.81 19.19
N LYS A 173 -6.66 -2.26 20.34
CA LYS A 173 -5.23 -2.23 20.69
C LYS A 173 -4.68 -0.82 21.02
N ALA A 174 -3.36 -0.72 21.01
CA ALA A 174 -2.67 0.55 21.23
C ALA A 174 -3.02 1.57 20.13
N ASP A 175 -3.02 2.87 20.47
CA ASP A 175 -3.20 4.00 19.53
C ASP A 175 -4.57 4.06 18.81
N TRP A 176 -5.58 3.31 19.31
CA TRP A 176 -6.91 3.30 18.70
C TRP A 176 -7.57 4.68 18.64
N LYS A 177 -7.31 5.56 19.62
CA LYS A 177 -7.88 6.91 19.65
C LYS A 177 -7.37 7.78 18.52
N GLU A 178 -6.07 7.78 18.33
CA GLU A 178 -5.37 8.51 17.28
C GLU A 178 -5.81 8.02 15.90
N ALA A 179 -5.84 6.70 15.70
CA ALA A 179 -6.27 6.09 14.46
C ALA A 179 -7.75 6.40 14.13
N THR A 180 -8.62 6.33 15.13
CA THR A 180 -10.04 6.67 14.99
C THR A 180 -10.22 8.14 14.60
N ASN A 181 -9.57 9.07 15.31
CA ASN A 181 -9.66 10.50 15.02
C ASN A 181 -9.08 10.85 13.64
N ALA A 182 -8.03 10.16 13.17
CA ALA A 182 -7.50 10.40 11.83
C ALA A 182 -8.55 10.08 10.75
N VAL A 183 -9.27 8.98 10.87
CA VAL A 183 -10.34 8.61 9.92
C VAL A 183 -11.53 9.57 10.06
N ARG A 184 -11.93 9.91 11.29
CA ARG A 184 -12.99 10.89 11.57
C ARG A 184 -12.70 12.23 10.89
N LEU A 185 -11.50 12.78 11.06
CA LEU A 185 -11.09 14.05 10.46
C LEU A 185 -11.14 14.02 8.92
N VAL A 186 -10.70 12.92 8.30
CA VAL A 186 -10.81 12.76 6.84
C VAL A 186 -12.26 12.75 6.40
N ALA A 187 -13.13 12.02 7.10
CA ALA A 187 -14.56 11.97 6.81
C ALA A 187 -15.19 13.37 6.89
N ILE A 188 -14.95 14.10 7.99
CA ILE A 188 -15.45 15.47 8.20
C ILE A 188 -15.01 16.41 7.07
N ARG A 189 -13.73 16.38 6.67
CA ARG A 189 -13.20 17.19 5.56
C ARG A 189 -13.86 16.89 4.21
N ARG A 190 -14.39 15.69 4.07
CA ARG A 190 -15.15 15.25 2.88
C ARG A 190 -16.66 15.54 3.00
N GLY A 191 -17.10 16.18 4.08
CA GLY A 191 -18.52 16.40 4.36
C GLY A 191 -19.28 15.11 4.68
N ILE A 192 -18.56 14.08 5.18
CA ILE A 192 -19.10 12.77 5.50
C ILE A 192 -19.24 12.65 7.00
N ASN A 193 -20.43 12.29 7.49
CA ASN A 193 -20.65 12.04 8.90
C ASN A 193 -20.00 10.70 9.31
N ALA A 194 -19.16 10.74 10.35
CA ALA A 194 -18.48 9.58 10.94
C ALA A 194 -18.89 9.47 12.42
N ALA A 195 -19.83 8.59 12.71
CA ALA A 195 -20.32 8.39 14.07
C ALA A 195 -19.37 7.43 14.82
N VAL A 196 -18.70 7.91 15.86
CA VAL A 196 -17.74 7.11 16.63
C VAL A 196 -18.37 6.60 17.91
N GLU A 197 -18.44 5.29 18.05
CA GLU A 197 -18.85 4.57 19.24
C GLU A 197 -17.61 4.09 20.01
N ARG A 198 -17.54 4.34 21.31
CA ARG A 198 -16.60 3.63 22.17
C ARG A 198 -17.03 2.17 22.26
N SER A 199 -16.14 1.24 21.98
CA SER A 199 -16.46 -0.19 22.03
C SER A 199 -16.95 -0.62 23.40
N ARG A 200 -17.66 -1.73 23.45
CA ARG A 200 -18.21 -2.28 24.70
C ARG A 200 -17.14 -2.58 25.75
N SER A 201 -15.92 -2.95 25.35
CA SER A 201 -14.79 -3.20 26.25
C SER A 201 -14.15 -1.91 26.80
N GLY A 202 -14.43 -0.76 26.20
CA GLY A 202 -13.79 0.52 26.50
C GLY A 202 -12.39 0.69 25.89
N ASN A 203 -11.79 -0.38 25.33
CA ASN A 203 -10.42 -0.40 24.83
C ASN A 203 -10.33 -0.33 23.31
N GLY A 204 -11.33 0.27 22.66
CA GLY A 204 -11.39 0.44 21.22
C GLY A 204 -12.58 1.32 20.81
N ALA A 205 -12.75 1.52 19.53
CA ALA A 205 -13.86 2.27 18.94
C ALA A 205 -14.34 1.66 17.62
N HIS A 206 -15.62 1.84 17.36
CA HIS A 206 -16.22 1.58 16.06
C HIS A 206 -16.57 2.91 15.39
N ILE A 207 -16.15 3.12 14.15
CA ILE A 207 -16.65 4.23 13.32
C ILE A 207 -17.79 3.69 12.47
N TRP A 208 -18.97 4.25 12.66
CA TRP A 208 -20.17 3.91 11.92
C TRP A 208 -20.41 4.93 10.81
N PHE A 209 -20.66 4.42 9.60
CA PHE A 209 -21.13 5.17 8.44
C PHE A 209 -22.49 4.62 8.03
N PHE A 210 -23.50 5.47 7.96
CA PHE A 210 -24.87 5.10 7.65
C PHE A 210 -25.23 5.55 6.24
N PHE A 211 -25.66 4.65 5.39
CA PHE A 211 -26.03 4.93 4.00
C PHE A 211 -27.53 5.18 3.86
N LEU A 212 -27.91 6.18 3.05
CA LEU A 212 -29.29 6.53 2.80
C LEU A 212 -30.05 5.35 2.15
N GLU A 213 -29.47 4.75 1.09
CA GLU A 213 -29.97 3.56 0.45
C GLU A 213 -28.99 2.38 0.58
N PRO A 214 -29.46 1.13 0.45
CA PRO A 214 -28.57 -0.01 0.44
C PRO A 214 -27.54 0.08 -0.70
N ILE A 215 -26.28 -0.15 -0.40
CA ILE A 215 -25.18 -0.22 -1.37
C ILE A 215 -24.52 -1.60 -1.31
N SER A 216 -23.84 -2.00 -2.40
CA SER A 216 -23.15 -3.29 -2.40
C SER A 216 -22.03 -3.33 -1.35
N ALA A 217 -21.82 -4.49 -0.73
CA ALA A 217 -20.71 -4.71 0.21
C ALA A 217 -19.35 -4.31 -0.39
N LYS A 218 -19.17 -4.50 -1.70
CA LYS A 218 -17.98 -4.08 -2.42
C LYS A 218 -17.81 -2.56 -2.35
N ALA A 219 -18.83 -1.79 -2.72
CA ALA A 219 -18.78 -0.33 -2.70
C ALA A 219 -18.57 0.21 -1.28
N ALA A 220 -19.25 -0.35 -0.27
CA ALA A 220 -19.04 0.05 1.13
C ALA A 220 -17.58 -0.18 1.58
N ARG A 221 -16.97 -1.29 1.20
CA ARG A 221 -15.57 -1.59 1.52
C ARG A 221 -14.58 -0.68 0.77
N GLU A 222 -14.83 -0.39 -0.49
CA GLU A 222 -14.04 0.54 -1.29
C GLU A 222 -14.08 1.94 -0.66
N PHE A 223 -15.27 2.42 -0.31
CA PHE A 223 -15.47 3.68 0.40
C PHE A 223 -14.66 3.74 1.71
N GLY A 224 -14.79 2.75 2.61
CA GLY A 224 -14.03 2.71 3.85
C GLY A 224 -12.52 2.61 3.63
N SER A 225 -12.09 1.86 2.59
CA SER A 225 -10.68 1.76 2.21
C SER A 225 -10.11 3.09 1.73
N CYS A 226 -10.89 3.90 1.00
CA CYS A 226 -10.50 5.24 0.59
C CYS A 226 -10.26 6.14 1.81
N LEU A 227 -11.20 6.15 2.77
CA LEU A 227 -11.07 6.94 4.00
C LEU A 227 -9.85 6.55 4.83
N ILE A 228 -9.63 5.25 5.06
CA ILE A 228 -8.48 4.76 5.82
C ILE A 228 -7.17 5.07 5.09
N THR A 229 -7.13 4.91 3.76
CA THR A 229 -5.94 5.20 2.96
C THR A 229 -5.60 6.69 3.01
N GLU A 230 -6.61 7.56 2.91
CA GLU A 230 -6.43 9.00 3.03
C GLU A 230 -5.99 9.39 4.46
N ALA A 231 -6.59 8.81 5.49
CA ALA A 231 -6.19 9.02 6.87
C ALA A 231 -4.73 8.58 7.14
N ALA A 232 -4.34 7.42 6.62
CA ALA A 232 -2.96 6.94 6.70
C ALA A 232 -1.98 7.86 5.95
N ALA A 233 -2.40 8.45 4.84
CA ALA A 233 -1.58 9.41 4.10
C ALA A 233 -1.38 10.72 4.87
N HIS A 234 -2.36 11.10 5.69
CA HIS A 234 -2.34 12.34 6.46
C HIS A 234 -1.75 12.19 7.86
N ASN A 235 -1.71 11.01 8.43
CA ASN A 235 -1.19 10.78 9.77
C ASN A 235 -0.28 9.55 9.82
N LYS A 236 1.02 9.77 9.66
CA LYS A 236 2.03 8.72 9.51
C LYS A 236 2.59 8.17 10.81
N THR A 237 2.33 8.84 11.93
CA THR A 237 2.67 8.32 13.26
C THR A 237 1.74 7.19 13.67
N ILE A 238 0.62 7.05 12.98
CA ILE A 238 -0.34 5.99 13.24
C ILE A 238 0.04 4.79 12.39
N THR A 239 0.51 3.73 13.02
CA THR A 239 0.86 2.47 12.35
C THR A 239 -0.36 1.75 11.79
N PHE A 240 -1.59 2.18 12.15
CA PHE A 240 -2.84 1.47 11.91
C PHE A 240 -2.82 0.01 12.38
N GLU A 241 -1.92 -0.34 13.29
CA GLU A 241 -1.97 -1.63 13.99
C GLU A 241 -3.23 -1.77 14.84
N ALA A 242 -3.80 -0.63 15.27
CA ALA A 242 -5.08 -0.57 15.93
C ALA A 242 -6.28 -0.93 15.02
N PHE A 243 -6.12 -0.88 13.70
CA PHE A 243 -7.16 -1.30 12.77
C PHE A 243 -7.32 -2.81 12.80
N ASP A 244 -8.41 -3.29 13.40
CA ASP A 244 -8.72 -4.73 13.46
C ASP A 244 -9.41 -5.19 12.17
N ARG A 245 -10.54 -4.59 11.84
CA ARG A 245 -11.35 -5.00 10.68
C ARG A 245 -12.32 -3.92 10.21
N MET A 246 -12.91 -4.19 9.06
CA MET A 246 -13.99 -3.41 8.46
C MET A 246 -15.17 -4.34 8.19
N LEU A 247 -16.36 -3.92 8.55
CA LEU A 247 -17.59 -4.68 8.37
C LEU A 247 -18.54 -3.94 7.40
N PRO A 248 -18.96 -4.55 6.29
CA PRO A 248 -18.72 -5.95 5.90
C PRO A 248 -17.26 -6.25 5.57
N ALA A 249 -16.74 -7.40 6.07
CA ALA A 249 -15.36 -7.81 5.81
C ALA A 249 -15.18 -8.49 4.45
N GLN A 250 -16.26 -8.92 3.81
CA GLN A 250 -16.29 -9.63 2.53
C GLN A 250 -17.35 -9.03 1.59
N ALA A 251 -17.12 -9.15 0.29
CA ALA A 251 -18.03 -8.61 -0.72
C ALA A 251 -19.26 -9.49 -0.97
N THR A 252 -19.18 -10.77 -0.63
CA THR A 252 -20.24 -11.77 -0.81
C THR A 252 -20.40 -12.61 0.44
N ILE A 253 -21.59 -13.14 0.65
CA ILE A 253 -21.87 -14.09 1.72
C ILE A 253 -21.57 -15.50 1.19
N PRO A 254 -20.78 -16.34 1.90
CA PRO A 254 -20.60 -17.75 1.52
C PRO A 254 -21.95 -18.49 1.53
N ASP A 255 -22.09 -19.48 0.66
CA ASP A 255 -23.29 -20.30 0.57
C ASP A 255 -23.64 -20.88 1.96
N GLY A 256 -24.89 -20.66 2.38
CA GLY A 256 -25.38 -21.04 3.70
C GLY A 256 -24.88 -20.20 4.88
N GLY A 257 -24.05 -19.18 4.66
CA GLY A 257 -23.55 -18.28 5.71
C GLY A 257 -24.50 -17.13 6.06
N PHE A 258 -24.20 -16.43 7.16
CA PHE A 258 -24.93 -15.23 7.57
C PHE A 258 -24.17 -13.92 7.25
N GLY A 259 -22.90 -14.02 6.92
CA GLY A 259 -22.01 -12.86 6.79
C GLY A 259 -21.36 -12.47 8.12
N ASN A 260 -20.78 -11.28 8.13
CA ASN A 260 -20.10 -10.76 9.32
C ASN A 260 -21.09 -10.13 10.31
N LEU A 261 -20.75 -10.26 11.58
CA LEU A 261 -21.52 -9.78 12.72
C LEU A 261 -20.83 -8.59 13.39
N ILE A 262 -21.61 -7.58 13.78
CA ILE A 262 -21.21 -6.51 14.70
C ILE A 262 -22.11 -6.52 15.92
N ALA A 263 -21.52 -6.26 17.10
CA ALA A 263 -22.29 -6.00 18.31
C ALA A 263 -23.03 -4.67 18.16
N LEU A 264 -24.29 -4.63 18.56
CA LEU A 264 -25.06 -3.38 18.54
C LEU A 264 -24.62 -2.44 19.68
N PRO A 265 -24.61 -1.12 19.45
CA PRO A 265 -24.34 -0.14 20.51
C PRO A 265 -25.48 -0.07 21.53
N PHE A 266 -25.25 0.65 22.64
CA PHE A 266 -26.20 0.85 23.72
C PHE A 266 -26.48 -0.35 24.60
N GLN A 267 -25.55 -1.30 24.69
CA GLN A 267 -25.67 -2.40 25.64
C GLN A 267 -25.63 -1.87 27.07
N GLY A 268 -26.72 -2.05 27.82
CA GLY A 268 -26.98 -1.33 29.06
C GLY A 268 -25.94 -1.55 30.17
N LYS A 269 -25.32 -2.73 30.31
CA LYS A 269 -24.25 -2.95 31.27
C LYS A 269 -23.01 -2.13 30.90
N ALA A 270 -22.62 -2.13 29.65
CA ALA A 270 -21.48 -1.35 29.14
C ALA A 270 -21.75 0.16 29.19
N GLN A 271 -22.99 0.58 28.93
CA GLN A 271 -23.36 2.01 29.05
C GLN A 271 -23.17 2.55 30.47
N ARG A 272 -23.50 1.76 31.50
CA ARG A 272 -23.27 2.17 32.89
C ARG A 272 -21.78 2.37 33.22
N GLU A 273 -20.90 1.78 32.43
CA GLU A 273 -19.44 1.93 32.50
C GLU A 273 -18.92 3.04 31.55
N GLY A 274 -19.79 3.76 30.85
CA GLY A 274 -19.44 4.79 29.85
C GLY A 274 -18.95 4.21 28.53
N ASN A 275 -19.21 2.94 28.26
CA ASN A 275 -18.85 2.22 27.03
C ASN A 275 -20.09 1.93 26.17
N SER A 276 -19.92 1.44 24.94
CA SER A 276 -21.02 1.20 23.98
C SER A 276 -21.89 2.43 23.75
N VAL A 277 -21.25 3.58 23.68
CA VAL A 277 -21.86 4.92 23.53
C VAL A 277 -21.09 5.72 22.49
N PHE A 278 -21.78 6.67 21.81
CA PHE A 278 -21.16 7.59 20.86
C PHE A 278 -20.42 8.69 21.59
N VAL A 279 -19.28 9.10 21.03
CA VAL A 279 -18.30 9.98 21.65
C VAL A 279 -17.84 11.09 20.71
N ASP A 280 -17.45 12.23 21.28
CA ASP A 280 -16.85 13.38 20.61
C ASP A 280 -15.37 13.13 20.22
N GLU A 281 -14.66 14.15 19.70
CA GLU A 281 -13.26 14.07 19.32
C GLU A 281 -12.31 13.86 20.49
N GLN A 282 -12.72 14.20 21.72
CA GLN A 282 -12.01 13.94 22.96
C GLN A 282 -12.38 12.61 23.59
N PHE A 283 -13.19 11.80 22.88
CA PHE A 283 -13.73 10.52 23.35
C PHE A 283 -14.60 10.64 24.61
N LYS A 284 -15.25 11.79 24.83
CA LYS A 284 -16.27 11.95 25.86
C LYS A 284 -17.64 11.54 25.31
N PRO A 285 -18.45 10.80 26.05
CA PRO A 285 -19.81 10.47 25.63
C PRO A 285 -20.65 11.72 25.39
N PHE A 286 -21.41 11.73 24.28
CA PHE A 286 -22.42 12.79 24.09
C PHE A 286 -23.44 12.74 25.22
N PRO A 287 -23.82 13.88 25.79
CA PRO A 287 -24.77 13.94 26.92
C PRO A 287 -26.14 13.33 26.57
N ASP A 288 -26.61 13.59 25.37
CA ASP A 288 -27.83 12.97 24.83
C ASP A 288 -27.49 12.15 23.57
N GLN A 289 -27.41 10.84 23.77
CA GLN A 289 -27.07 9.89 22.73
C GLN A 289 -28.14 9.81 21.62
N TRP A 290 -29.40 10.02 21.99
CA TRP A 290 -30.53 9.94 21.06
C TRP A 290 -30.58 11.17 20.16
N LEU A 291 -30.38 12.36 20.77
CA LEU A 291 -30.26 13.59 20.01
C LEU A 291 -29.11 13.48 19.01
N TYR A 292 -27.94 13.02 19.44
CA TYR A 292 -26.81 12.83 18.54
C TYR A 292 -27.15 11.91 17.36
N LEU A 293 -27.75 10.75 17.63
CA LEU A 293 -28.13 9.80 16.58
C LEU A 293 -29.20 10.34 15.63
N SER A 294 -30.17 11.13 16.14
CA SER A 294 -31.22 11.72 15.29
C SER A 294 -30.69 12.79 14.34
N GLN A 295 -29.52 13.36 14.62
CA GLN A 295 -28.83 14.34 13.79
C GLN A 295 -27.78 13.75 12.85
N VAL A 296 -27.57 12.44 12.88
CA VAL A 296 -26.62 11.75 11.99
C VAL A 296 -27.08 11.85 10.55
N GLN A 297 -26.26 12.45 9.71
CA GLN A 297 -26.55 12.57 8.28
C GLN A 297 -26.27 11.25 7.57
N LEU A 298 -27.26 10.76 6.83
CA LEU A 298 -27.12 9.55 5.99
C LEU A 298 -26.35 9.89 4.72
N ILE A 299 -25.50 8.99 4.30
CA ILE A 299 -24.59 9.15 3.16
C ILE A 299 -25.29 8.69 1.89
N PRO A 300 -25.54 9.56 0.90
CA PRO A 300 -26.10 9.17 -0.40
C PRO A 300 -25.13 8.30 -1.20
N ARG A 301 -25.67 7.46 -2.08
CA ARG A 301 -24.86 6.61 -2.98
C ARG A 301 -23.93 7.44 -3.88
N SER A 302 -24.35 8.62 -4.31
CA SER A 302 -23.52 9.54 -5.10
C SER A 302 -22.25 9.92 -4.35
N THR A 303 -22.34 10.29 -3.07
CA THR A 303 -21.17 10.62 -2.23
C THR A 303 -20.21 9.43 -2.12
N VAL A 304 -20.73 8.21 -2.02
CA VAL A 304 -19.92 6.99 -2.00
C VAL A 304 -19.18 6.82 -3.33
N GLN A 305 -19.87 7.00 -4.47
CA GLN A 305 -19.30 6.91 -5.80
C GLN A 305 -18.26 8.00 -6.04
N ASP A 306 -18.56 9.24 -5.72
CA ASP A 306 -17.65 10.38 -5.84
C ASP A 306 -16.34 10.16 -5.05
N LEU A 307 -16.43 9.57 -3.85
CA LEU A 307 -15.24 9.25 -3.06
C LEU A 307 -14.41 8.12 -3.70
N ILE A 308 -15.05 7.07 -4.18
CA ILE A 308 -14.39 5.92 -4.81
C ILE A 308 -13.74 6.34 -6.15
N GLU A 309 -14.45 7.13 -6.96
CA GLU A 309 -14.00 7.59 -8.27
C GLU A 309 -13.04 8.78 -8.19
N ALA A 310 -12.90 9.41 -7.03
CA ALA A 310 -12.03 10.56 -6.84
C ALA A 310 -10.58 10.21 -7.23
N PRO A 311 -9.92 11.11 -7.98
CA PRO A 311 -8.54 10.91 -8.40
C PRO A 311 -7.61 10.69 -7.20
N GLY A 312 -6.93 9.56 -7.15
CA GLY A 312 -6.05 9.17 -6.05
C GLY A 312 -6.67 8.22 -5.02
N ASN A 313 -7.99 8.02 -5.02
CA ASN A 313 -8.70 7.11 -4.11
C ASN A 313 -9.03 5.75 -4.75
N ASN A 314 -8.58 5.47 -5.98
CA ASN A 314 -8.86 4.19 -6.63
C ASN A 314 -8.25 3.05 -5.78
N PRO A 315 -9.06 2.27 -5.03
CA PRO A 315 -8.59 1.16 -4.20
C PRO A 315 -8.06 -0.01 -5.02
N HIS A 316 -8.40 -0.05 -6.28
CA HIS A 316 -7.75 -0.83 -7.31
C HIS A 316 -6.67 0.08 -7.89
N GLY A 317 -5.42 -0.02 -7.44
CA GLY A 317 -4.29 0.54 -8.18
C GLY A 317 -4.48 0.32 -9.68
N PRO A 318 -3.80 0.96 -10.62
CA PRO A 318 -4.18 0.99 -12.02
C PRO A 318 -4.66 -0.38 -12.42
N ALA A 319 -5.97 -0.50 -12.53
CA ALA A 319 -6.58 -1.75 -12.94
C ALA A 319 -5.86 -2.14 -14.20
N THR A 320 -5.39 -3.35 -14.25
CA THR A 320 -5.14 -4.05 -15.49
C THR A 320 -6.36 -3.82 -16.39
N THR A 321 -6.40 -2.70 -17.06
CA THR A 321 -7.17 -2.55 -18.26
C THR A 321 -6.43 -3.38 -19.30
N THR A 322 -6.84 -4.62 -19.36
CA THR A 322 -6.73 -5.41 -20.55
C THR A 322 -7.24 -4.59 -21.71
N VAL A 323 -6.35 -4.44 -22.69
CA VAL A 323 -6.60 -4.25 -24.12
C VAL A 323 -7.10 -2.87 -24.56
N ALA A 324 -6.21 -2.25 -25.30
CA ALA A 324 -6.45 -1.36 -26.43
C ALA A 324 -7.23 -0.06 -26.17
N ASN A 325 -6.44 0.99 -25.83
CA ASN A 325 -6.62 2.20 -26.63
C ASN A 325 -5.28 2.95 -26.76
N LYS A 326 -4.85 3.09 -28.00
CA LYS A 326 -3.69 3.83 -28.44
C LYS A 326 -3.77 5.29 -27.98
N GLY A 327 -2.74 5.77 -27.30
CA GLY A 327 -2.34 7.15 -27.45
C GLY A 327 -2.88 8.18 -26.45
N LYS A 328 -3.17 7.85 -25.19
CA LYS A 328 -3.29 8.88 -24.15
C LYS A 328 -2.30 8.58 -23.02
N ARG A 329 -1.22 9.38 -22.96
CA ARG A 329 -0.39 9.49 -21.76
C ARG A 329 -1.33 9.78 -20.60
N TYR A 330 -1.41 8.86 -19.64
CA TYR A 330 -2.08 9.12 -18.36
C TYR A 330 -1.27 10.20 -17.63
N ALA A 331 -1.63 11.44 -17.83
CA ALA A 331 -1.26 12.49 -16.91
C ALA A 331 -1.86 12.11 -15.56
N GLN A 332 -1.03 11.82 -14.59
CA GLN A 332 -1.45 11.62 -13.20
C GLN A 332 -2.22 12.88 -12.79
N ARG A 333 -3.53 12.75 -12.54
CA ARG A 333 -4.30 13.84 -11.98
C ARG A 333 -3.73 14.13 -10.59
N PRO A 334 -3.44 15.38 -10.26
CA PRO A 334 -2.80 15.74 -9.01
C PRO A 334 -3.70 15.31 -7.84
N ARG A 335 -3.08 14.70 -6.82
CA ARG A 335 -3.66 14.49 -5.50
C ARG A 335 -4.26 15.83 -5.04
N LYS A 336 -5.49 15.84 -4.52
CA LYS A 336 -6.06 17.03 -3.89
C LYS A 336 -5.23 17.31 -2.64
N ARG A 337 -4.31 18.26 -2.72
CA ARG A 337 -3.42 18.68 -1.65
C ARG A 337 -4.20 19.49 -0.61
N LEU A 338 -3.74 19.47 0.64
CA LEU A 338 -4.18 20.47 1.61
C LEU A 338 -3.82 21.85 1.04
N PRO A 339 -4.72 22.84 1.15
CA PRO A 339 -4.39 24.20 0.75
C PRO A 339 -3.30 24.72 1.72
N LEU A 340 -2.05 24.72 1.27
CA LEU A 340 -0.94 25.33 1.99
C LEU A 340 -0.85 26.80 1.63
N THR A 341 -0.38 27.59 2.57
CA THR A 341 -0.15 29.02 2.44
C THR A 341 1.31 29.33 2.79
N SER A 342 1.76 30.55 2.52
CA SER A 342 3.08 31.01 2.96
C SER A 342 3.29 30.93 4.47
N ARG A 343 2.21 30.91 5.28
CA ARG A 343 2.29 30.80 6.75
C ARG A 343 2.68 29.39 7.23
N ASP A 344 2.55 28.40 6.37
CA ASP A 344 2.89 27.01 6.68
C ASP A 344 4.39 26.74 6.58
N PHE A 345 5.14 27.69 6.04
CA PHE A 345 6.58 27.65 5.80
C PHE A 345 7.28 28.85 6.41
N PRO A 346 8.60 28.79 6.66
CA PRO A 346 9.40 29.99 6.93
C PRO A 346 9.44 30.86 5.68
N SER A 347 9.79 32.13 5.83
CA SER A 347 9.94 33.08 4.70
C SER A 347 10.90 32.60 3.62
N SER A 348 11.85 31.75 3.99
CA SER A 348 12.81 31.08 3.13
C SER A 348 13.00 29.65 3.66
N LEU A 349 12.72 28.65 2.84
CA LEU A 349 12.80 27.24 3.25
C LEU A 349 14.20 26.68 3.03
N PRO A 350 15.01 26.42 4.07
CA PRO A 350 16.29 25.77 3.91
C PRO A 350 16.10 24.29 3.62
N VAL A 351 16.83 23.79 2.62
CA VAL A 351 16.84 22.36 2.23
C VAL A 351 18.27 21.90 2.09
N ILE A 352 18.67 20.89 2.86
CA ILE A 352 19.98 20.25 2.71
C ILE A 352 19.84 19.12 1.71
N GLN A 353 20.63 19.16 0.65
CA GLN A 353 20.68 18.12 -0.36
C GLN A 353 21.90 17.22 -0.11
N ALA A 354 21.66 15.99 0.37
CA ALA A 354 22.68 15.00 0.67
C ALA A 354 22.29 13.62 0.10
N ASP A 355 22.29 12.57 0.88
CA ASP A 355 21.74 11.25 0.52
C ASP A 355 20.21 11.32 0.30
N MET A 356 19.54 12.19 1.03
CA MET A 356 18.15 12.58 0.86
C MET A 356 18.05 14.12 0.81
N LEU A 357 16.83 14.64 0.71
CA LEU A 357 16.51 16.05 0.91
C LEU A 357 16.03 16.24 2.35
N TYR A 358 16.73 17.05 3.13
CA TYR A 358 16.46 17.30 4.54
C TYR A 358 15.86 18.68 4.73
N ILE A 359 14.69 18.74 5.33
CA ILE A 359 13.94 19.96 5.60
C ILE A 359 13.73 20.06 7.11
N PRO A 360 14.14 21.17 7.79
CA PRO A 360 14.00 21.29 9.24
C PRO A 360 12.54 21.18 9.68
N GLU A 361 12.22 20.20 10.51
CA GLU A 361 10.88 19.90 10.98
C GLU A 361 10.25 21.08 11.72
N LYS A 362 11.01 21.71 12.62
CA LYS A 362 10.54 22.82 13.46
C LYS A 362 10.15 24.07 12.70
N SER A 363 10.59 24.22 11.47
CA SER A 363 10.29 25.37 10.61
C SER A 363 9.01 25.21 9.80
N LEU A 364 8.34 24.05 9.89
CA LEU A 364 7.18 23.69 9.10
C LEU A 364 5.94 23.56 9.97
N SER A 365 4.78 24.02 9.48
CA SER A 365 3.51 23.66 10.09
C SER A 365 3.27 22.15 9.99
N PRO A 366 2.43 21.56 10.85
CA PRO A 366 2.04 20.15 10.73
C PRO A 366 1.46 19.81 9.36
N ALA A 367 0.75 20.74 8.72
CA ALA A 367 0.20 20.57 7.38
C ALA A 367 1.30 20.51 6.31
N ALA A 368 2.30 21.40 6.38
CA ALA A 368 3.44 21.39 5.47
C ALA A 368 4.30 20.13 5.63
N GLN A 369 4.58 19.71 6.87
CA GLN A 369 5.28 18.44 7.14
C GLN A 369 4.56 17.27 6.49
N MET A 370 3.25 17.20 6.62
CA MET A 370 2.42 16.15 6.06
C MET A 370 2.44 16.16 4.52
N GLU A 371 2.33 17.32 3.89
CA GLU A 371 2.36 17.40 2.42
C GLU A 371 3.75 17.08 1.86
N ILE A 372 4.83 17.54 2.49
CA ILE A 372 6.19 17.19 2.10
C ILE A 372 6.43 15.69 2.20
N ARG A 373 6.09 15.06 3.33
CA ARG A 373 6.19 13.60 3.48
C ARG A 373 5.31 12.87 2.46
N GLY A 374 4.14 13.41 2.14
CA GLY A 374 3.24 12.90 1.11
C GLY A 374 3.85 12.82 -0.28
N LEU A 375 4.87 13.64 -0.61
CA LEU A 375 5.61 13.54 -1.86
C LEU A 375 6.33 12.19 -2.00
N ALA A 376 6.82 11.64 -0.88
CA ALA A 376 7.54 10.38 -0.81
C ALA A 376 6.65 9.16 -0.50
N THR A 377 5.31 9.33 -0.55
CA THR A 377 4.37 8.28 -0.16
C THR A 377 3.43 7.92 -1.31
N PHE A 378 3.13 6.62 -1.47
CA PHE A 378 2.20 6.14 -2.50
C PHE A 378 1.52 4.82 -2.09
N ALA A 379 0.38 4.52 -2.75
CA ALA A 379 -0.36 3.29 -2.52
C ALA A 379 0.48 2.04 -2.85
N ASN A 380 0.47 1.04 -1.97
CA ASN A 380 1.21 -0.22 -2.17
C ASN A 380 0.45 -1.15 -3.12
N PRO A 381 0.92 -1.36 -4.35
CA PRO A 381 0.20 -2.19 -5.32
C PRO A 381 0.05 -3.63 -4.89
N ALA A 382 1.01 -4.17 -4.12
CA ALA A 382 0.96 -5.55 -3.62
C ALA A 382 -0.15 -5.76 -2.60
N PHE A 383 -0.44 -4.75 -1.77
CA PHE A 383 -1.57 -4.77 -0.84
C PHE A 383 -2.89 -4.81 -1.62
N TYR A 384 -3.09 -3.87 -2.54
CA TYR A 384 -4.35 -3.76 -3.28
C TYR A 384 -4.58 -4.94 -4.24
N ARG A 385 -3.52 -5.49 -4.81
CA ARG A 385 -3.61 -6.72 -5.61
C ARG A 385 -4.01 -7.93 -4.75
N ALA A 386 -3.40 -8.12 -3.58
CA ALA A 386 -3.78 -9.19 -2.66
C ALA A 386 -5.24 -9.02 -2.21
N GLN A 387 -5.66 -7.79 -1.90
CA GLN A 387 -7.03 -7.47 -1.53
C GLN A 387 -8.02 -7.80 -2.66
N SER A 388 -7.71 -7.41 -3.90
CA SER A 388 -8.58 -7.68 -5.06
C SER A 388 -8.66 -9.17 -5.41
N MET A 389 -7.62 -9.94 -5.10
CA MET A 389 -7.55 -11.39 -5.28
C MET A 389 -8.05 -12.19 -4.06
N HIS A 390 -8.63 -11.52 -3.04
CA HIS A 390 -9.07 -12.12 -1.78
C HIS A 390 -7.96 -12.91 -1.05
N GLN A 391 -6.69 -12.53 -1.27
CA GLN A 391 -5.53 -13.10 -0.59
C GLN A 391 -5.24 -12.38 0.71
N SER A 392 -4.50 -13.02 1.61
CA SER A 392 -4.05 -12.39 2.85
C SER A 392 -3.24 -11.12 2.58
N VAL A 393 -3.63 -10.04 3.25
CA VAL A 393 -2.91 -8.76 3.25
C VAL A 393 -2.00 -8.61 4.47
N PHE A 394 -1.92 -9.66 5.30
CA PHE A 394 -1.08 -9.67 6.50
C PHE A 394 0.38 -9.37 6.15
N GLY A 395 1.01 -8.48 6.89
CA GLY A 395 2.39 -8.05 6.65
C GLY A 395 2.62 -7.16 5.42
N LYS A 396 1.56 -6.75 4.70
CA LYS A 396 1.66 -5.83 3.57
C LYS A 396 1.11 -4.45 3.97
N PRO A 397 1.94 -3.41 4.11
CA PRO A 397 1.44 -2.06 4.39
C PRO A 397 0.60 -1.55 3.22
N ARG A 398 -0.43 -0.76 3.53
CA ARG A 398 -1.29 -0.12 2.49
C ARG A 398 -0.57 0.93 1.68
N LEU A 399 0.34 1.64 2.33
CA LEU A 399 1.16 2.68 1.73
C LEU A 399 2.63 2.29 1.84
N ILE A 400 3.37 2.66 0.83
CA ILE A 400 4.83 2.69 0.86
C ILE A 400 5.23 4.12 1.16
N ASP A 401 5.95 4.31 2.26
CA ASP A 401 6.48 5.60 2.69
C ASP A 401 8.00 5.56 2.65
N LEU A 402 8.57 6.35 1.76
CA LEU A 402 10.01 6.50 1.62
C LEU A 402 10.55 7.73 2.39
N SER A 403 9.69 8.49 3.09
CA SER A 403 10.13 9.60 3.93
C SER A 403 10.62 9.09 5.30
N GLU A 404 11.48 9.85 5.93
CA GLU A 404 12.00 9.57 7.27
C GLU A 404 11.97 10.85 8.13
N LEU A 405 11.91 10.69 9.44
CA LEU A 405 12.27 11.74 10.38
C LEU A 405 13.68 11.42 10.89
N ARG A 406 14.64 12.29 10.61
CA ARG A 406 16.03 12.06 10.92
C ARG A 406 16.66 13.36 11.45
N ASP A 407 17.19 13.31 12.66
CA ASP A 407 17.90 14.43 13.31
C ASP A 407 17.13 15.77 13.28
N GLY A 408 15.81 15.74 13.55
CA GLY A 408 14.94 16.92 13.55
C GLY A 408 14.62 17.48 12.17
N HIS A 409 14.78 16.67 11.13
CA HIS A 409 14.45 17.00 9.75
C HIS A 409 13.43 16.00 9.18
N VAL A 410 12.54 16.52 8.34
CA VAL A 410 11.78 15.70 7.40
C VAL A 410 12.69 15.37 6.23
N ALA A 411 13.04 14.10 6.07
CA ALA A 411 13.88 13.61 4.99
C ALA A 411 13.03 12.92 3.92
N ILE A 412 13.17 13.34 2.66
CA ILE A 412 12.52 12.72 1.50
C ILE A 412 13.56 12.34 0.44
N PRO A 413 13.32 11.29 -0.36
CA PRO A 413 14.25 10.87 -1.39
C PRO A 413 14.56 11.98 -2.42
N ARG A 414 15.78 11.96 -2.98
CA ARG A 414 16.28 12.95 -3.93
C ARG A 414 15.41 13.20 -5.16
N GLY A 415 14.79 12.13 -5.68
CA GLY A 415 13.89 12.22 -6.84
C GLY A 415 12.59 12.95 -6.58
N CYS A 416 12.30 13.35 -5.34
CA CYS A 416 11.16 14.19 -4.97
C CYS A 416 11.47 15.70 -5.09
N LYS A 417 12.69 16.11 -5.52
CA LYS A 417 13.13 17.51 -5.57
C LYS A 417 12.18 18.40 -6.37
N THR A 418 11.87 18.03 -7.59
CA THR A 418 10.98 18.81 -8.46
C THR A 418 9.58 18.98 -7.88
N GLN A 419 9.03 17.91 -7.23
CA GLN A 419 7.73 17.99 -6.58
C GLN A 419 7.78 18.89 -5.34
N LEU A 420 8.89 18.88 -4.58
CA LEU A 420 9.10 19.78 -3.45
C LEU A 420 9.17 21.23 -3.93
N GLU A 421 9.92 21.52 -4.99
CA GLU A 421 10.02 22.84 -5.58
C GLU A 421 8.66 23.37 -6.03
N GLN A 422 7.89 22.55 -6.73
CA GLN A 422 6.53 22.89 -7.15
C GLN A 422 5.61 23.16 -5.96
N LEU A 423 5.65 22.31 -4.91
CA LEU A 423 4.84 22.46 -3.71
C LEU A 423 5.13 23.79 -3.01
N VAL A 424 6.40 24.15 -2.87
CA VAL A 424 6.83 25.37 -2.19
C VAL A 424 6.53 26.60 -3.04
N GLN A 425 6.76 26.53 -4.36
CA GLN A 425 6.48 27.63 -5.31
C GLN A 425 4.98 27.99 -5.32
N GLU A 426 4.08 27.01 -5.25
CA GLU A 426 2.62 27.23 -5.18
C GLU A 426 2.22 28.07 -3.98
N THR A 427 3.02 28.11 -2.92
CA THR A 427 2.78 28.92 -1.71
C THR A 427 3.48 30.29 -1.71
N GLY A 428 4.24 30.59 -2.76
CA GLY A 428 5.01 31.86 -2.89
C GLY A 428 6.30 31.88 -2.05
N VAL A 429 6.72 30.73 -1.49
CA VAL A 429 7.96 30.60 -0.72
C VAL A 429 9.10 30.13 -1.59
N THR A 430 10.32 30.55 -1.30
CA THR A 430 11.53 30.13 -2.03
C THR A 430 12.30 29.09 -1.21
N ALA A 431 12.65 27.96 -1.85
CA ALA A 431 13.53 26.97 -1.26
C ALA A 431 15.00 27.30 -1.55
N HIS A 432 15.84 27.28 -0.52
CA HIS A 432 17.29 27.48 -0.61
C HIS A 432 18.02 26.18 -0.32
N TYR A 433 18.79 25.70 -1.31
CA TYR A 433 19.48 24.42 -1.24
C TYR A 433 20.94 24.60 -0.79
N SER A 434 21.33 23.89 0.28
CA SER A 434 22.72 23.64 0.66
C SER A 434 23.14 22.27 0.12
N ASP A 435 24.14 22.24 -0.77
CA ASP A 435 24.62 20.98 -1.37
C ASP A 435 25.70 20.35 -0.52
N GLU A 436 25.36 19.27 0.19
CA GLU A 436 26.25 18.46 1.03
C GLU A 436 26.54 17.09 0.38
N ARG A 437 26.21 16.92 -0.88
CA ARG A 437 26.50 15.69 -1.62
C ARG A 437 27.99 15.55 -1.87
N LYS A 438 28.45 14.29 -1.92
CA LYS A 438 29.84 13.99 -2.18
C LYS A 438 30.11 13.78 -3.65
N SER A 439 31.12 14.46 -4.15
CA SER A 439 31.70 14.23 -5.49
C SER A 439 32.92 13.30 -5.41
N GLY A 440 33.68 13.34 -4.32
CA GLY A 440 34.99 12.72 -4.25
C GLY A 440 36.03 13.49 -5.07
N ASN A 441 37.25 12.96 -5.14
CA ASN A 441 38.33 13.55 -5.96
C ASN A 441 38.15 13.12 -7.41
N PRO A 442 38.26 14.04 -8.37
CA PRO A 442 38.19 13.71 -9.78
C PRO A 442 39.26 12.68 -10.19
N ILE A 443 38.82 11.74 -11.03
CA ILE A 443 39.68 10.68 -11.57
C ILE A 443 39.82 10.87 -13.07
N VAL A 444 41.02 10.81 -13.57
CA VAL A 444 41.29 10.91 -15.00
C VAL A 444 40.87 9.57 -15.65
N MET A 445 39.85 9.62 -16.45
CA MET A 445 39.32 8.48 -17.17
C MET A 445 39.09 8.81 -18.62
N ALA A 446 39.31 7.85 -19.53
CA ALA A 446 39.03 7.98 -20.94
C ALA A 446 38.15 6.82 -21.42
N PHE A 447 37.13 7.11 -22.23
CA PHE A 447 36.34 6.11 -22.89
C PHE A 447 37.05 5.63 -24.18
N LYS A 448 37.26 4.30 -24.28
CA LYS A 448 38.02 3.69 -25.41
C LYS A 448 37.15 3.20 -26.57
N GLY A 449 35.91 3.60 -26.61
CA GLY A 449 34.97 3.14 -27.63
C GLY A 449 34.36 4.26 -28.42
N VAL A 450 33.51 3.92 -29.37
CA VAL A 450 32.63 4.85 -30.07
C VAL A 450 31.19 4.40 -29.80
N LEU A 451 30.38 5.30 -29.25
CA LEU A 451 28.94 5.02 -29.07
C LEU A 451 28.26 5.08 -30.44
N ARG A 452 27.25 4.22 -30.60
CA ARG A 452 26.34 4.36 -31.75
C ARG A 452 25.52 5.65 -31.59
N PRO A 453 25.00 6.26 -32.67
CA PRO A 453 24.29 7.52 -32.60
C PRO A 453 23.17 7.55 -31.54
N GLU A 454 22.39 6.49 -31.44
CA GLU A 454 21.29 6.38 -30.47
C GLU A 454 21.80 6.23 -29.03
N GLN A 455 22.94 5.58 -28.85
CA GLN A 455 23.60 5.47 -27.54
C GLN A 455 24.17 6.79 -27.09
N GLN A 456 24.73 7.60 -28.05
CA GLN A 456 25.24 8.92 -27.77
C GLN A 456 24.11 9.85 -27.32
N ILE A 457 22.97 9.86 -28.04
CA ILE A 457 21.80 10.66 -27.66
C ILE A 457 21.33 10.28 -26.24
N ALA A 458 21.28 8.99 -25.93
CA ALA A 458 20.88 8.50 -24.61
C ALA A 458 21.85 8.96 -23.51
N ALA A 459 23.16 8.88 -23.77
CA ALA A 459 24.19 9.30 -22.83
C ALA A 459 24.18 10.83 -22.62
N ASP A 460 24.05 11.62 -23.68
CA ASP A 460 23.98 13.05 -23.59
C ASP A 460 22.78 13.55 -22.82
N GLN A 461 21.61 12.88 -23.01
CA GLN A 461 20.40 13.17 -22.23
C GLN A 461 20.57 12.85 -20.74
N MET A 462 21.29 11.79 -20.39
CA MET A 462 21.58 11.48 -18.99
C MET A 462 22.53 12.48 -18.37
N LEU A 463 23.55 12.94 -19.08
CA LEU A 463 24.56 13.90 -18.59
C LEU A 463 24.00 15.29 -18.28
N ILE A 464 22.82 15.65 -18.82
CA ILE A 464 22.13 16.92 -18.50
C ILE A 464 21.72 16.97 -17.03
N TYR A 465 21.48 15.81 -16.41
CA TYR A 465 20.91 15.70 -15.08
C TYR A 465 21.87 15.00 -14.11
N GLU A 466 21.78 15.35 -12.84
CA GLU A 466 22.57 14.71 -11.78
C GLU A 466 21.93 13.39 -11.28
N ASP A 467 20.64 13.19 -11.58
CA ASP A 467 19.91 11.97 -11.24
C ASP A 467 18.90 11.62 -12.33
N GLY A 468 18.58 10.35 -12.43
CA GLY A 468 17.55 9.88 -13.34
C GLY A 468 17.69 8.45 -13.77
N ILE A 469 16.69 7.99 -14.50
CA ILE A 469 16.60 6.62 -15.02
C ILE A 469 16.64 6.65 -16.54
N MET A 470 17.48 5.80 -17.11
CA MET A 470 17.46 5.46 -18.52
C MET A 470 16.82 4.10 -18.73
N SER A 471 15.81 4.06 -19.59
CA SER A 471 15.17 2.81 -20.00
C SER A 471 15.61 2.43 -21.41
N ALA A 472 16.25 1.27 -21.52
CA ALA A 472 16.71 0.73 -22.80
C ALA A 472 16.51 -0.78 -22.84
N PRO A 473 16.00 -1.36 -23.95
CA PRO A 473 15.78 -2.78 -24.06
C PRO A 473 17.09 -3.59 -23.95
N THR A 474 16.95 -4.90 -23.70
CA THR A 474 18.08 -5.81 -23.66
C THR A 474 18.82 -5.80 -25.02
N GLY A 475 20.14 -5.80 -24.98
CA GLY A 475 20.99 -5.73 -26.19
C GLY A 475 21.24 -4.31 -26.72
N PHE A 476 20.64 -3.27 -26.16
CA PHE A 476 20.91 -1.89 -26.55
C PHE A 476 22.35 -1.43 -26.22
N GLY A 477 22.96 -2.03 -25.21
CA GLY A 477 24.29 -1.68 -24.72
C GLY A 477 24.28 -0.77 -23.50
N LYS A 478 23.32 -0.97 -22.58
CA LYS A 478 23.23 -0.20 -21.31
C LYS A 478 24.56 -0.14 -20.55
N THR A 479 25.30 -1.26 -20.49
CA THR A 479 26.58 -1.34 -19.81
C THR A 479 27.66 -0.46 -20.48
N VAL A 480 27.65 -0.38 -21.84
CA VAL A 480 28.56 0.47 -22.60
C VAL A 480 28.25 1.95 -22.36
N ILE A 481 26.97 2.33 -22.34
CA ILE A 481 26.56 3.69 -21.99
C ILE A 481 26.96 3.98 -20.54
N GLY A 482 26.75 3.06 -19.61
CA GLY A 482 27.19 3.21 -18.22
C GLY A 482 28.72 3.44 -18.14
N ALA A 483 29.50 2.72 -18.90
CA ALA A 483 30.96 2.93 -18.99
C ALA A 483 31.30 4.34 -19.53
N TYR A 484 30.60 4.79 -20.57
CA TYR A 484 30.75 6.14 -21.09
C TYR A 484 30.40 7.23 -20.05
N LEU A 485 29.29 7.08 -19.33
CA LEU A 485 28.87 8.00 -18.26
C LEU A 485 29.94 8.07 -17.14
N ILE A 486 30.50 6.92 -16.73
CA ILE A 486 31.56 6.83 -15.73
C ILE A 486 32.79 7.65 -16.20
N ALA A 487 33.24 7.40 -17.44
CA ALA A 487 34.39 8.11 -17.97
C ALA A 487 34.15 9.61 -18.15
N SER A 488 32.95 10.01 -18.59
CA SER A 488 32.57 11.41 -18.80
C SER A 488 32.47 12.21 -17.51
N ILE A 489 31.98 11.57 -16.42
CA ILE A 489 31.83 12.23 -15.11
C ILE A 489 33.15 12.24 -14.35
N GLY A 490 33.98 11.20 -14.48
CA GLY A 490 35.31 11.16 -13.91
C GLY A 490 35.36 11.22 -12.38
N LEU A 491 34.42 10.60 -11.68
CA LEU A 491 34.34 10.57 -10.21
C LEU A 491 34.43 9.15 -9.67
N PRO A 492 34.81 8.98 -8.37
CA PRO A 492 34.72 7.69 -7.70
C PRO A 492 33.33 7.10 -7.89
N THR A 493 33.27 5.91 -8.48
CA THR A 493 32.03 5.31 -8.94
C THR A 493 31.73 3.97 -8.28
N LEU A 494 30.47 3.77 -7.86
CA LEU A 494 29.94 2.50 -7.42
C LEU A 494 28.85 2.00 -8.40
N VAL A 495 29.13 0.89 -9.06
CA VAL A 495 28.13 0.17 -9.88
C VAL A 495 27.44 -0.88 -9.01
N ILE A 496 26.14 -0.78 -8.87
CA ILE A 496 25.32 -1.69 -8.06
C ILE A 496 24.54 -2.63 -9.00
N VAL A 497 24.68 -3.93 -8.81
CA VAL A 497 24.04 -4.96 -9.63
C VAL A 497 23.19 -5.92 -8.80
N PRO A 498 22.09 -6.49 -9.35
CA PRO A 498 21.21 -7.40 -8.62
C PRO A 498 21.80 -8.80 -8.39
N LYS A 499 22.64 -9.29 -9.28
CA LYS A 499 23.19 -10.65 -9.23
C LYS A 499 24.71 -10.62 -9.37
N THR A 500 25.39 -11.51 -8.66
CA THR A 500 26.87 -11.63 -8.72
C THR A 500 27.42 -11.96 -10.10
N ALA A 501 26.65 -12.65 -10.95
CA ALA A 501 27.03 -12.92 -12.34
C ALA A 501 27.26 -11.64 -13.14
N LEU A 502 26.47 -10.58 -12.88
CA LEU A 502 26.62 -9.29 -13.55
C LEU A 502 27.88 -8.54 -13.13
N ILE A 503 28.45 -8.83 -11.96
CA ILE A 503 29.73 -8.23 -11.52
C ILE A 503 30.83 -8.56 -12.53
N THR A 504 30.93 -9.82 -12.94
CA THR A 504 31.94 -10.26 -13.89
C THR A 504 31.74 -9.61 -15.28
N GLN A 505 30.48 -9.51 -15.71
CA GLN A 505 30.13 -8.86 -16.98
C GLN A 505 30.51 -7.38 -16.94
N TRP A 506 30.11 -6.64 -15.92
CA TRP A 506 30.44 -5.21 -15.76
C TRP A 506 31.95 -5.02 -15.71
N LYS A 507 32.67 -5.84 -14.95
CA LYS A 507 34.12 -5.75 -14.85
C LYS A 507 34.78 -5.89 -16.20
N SER A 508 34.45 -6.93 -16.96
CA SER A 508 34.97 -7.16 -18.30
C SER A 508 34.65 -6.01 -19.26
N GLN A 509 33.46 -5.42 -19.19
CA GLN A 509 33.08 -4.28 -20.03
C GLN A 509 33.83 -2.99 -19.63
N LEU A 510 33.98 -2.72 -18.33
CA LEU A 510 34.75 -1.57 -17.86
C LEU A 510 36.22 -1.68 -18.26
N GLU A 511 36.86 -2.84 -18.08
CA GLU A 511 38.24 -3.09 -18.51
C GLU A 511 38.42 -2.90 -20.02
N ARG A 512 37.40 -3.24 -20.81
CA ARG A 512 37.40 -3.05 -22.26
C ARG A 512 37.21 -1.62 -22.70
N PHE A 513 36.31 -0.86 -22.05
CA PHE A 513 35.82 0.44 -22.57
C PHE A 513 36.32 1.64 -21.79
N ILE A 514 36.95 1.48 -20.63
CA ILE A 514 37.50 2.63 -19.88
C ILE A 514 39.01 2.44 -19.68
N ASP A 515 39.73 3.55 -19.86
CA ASP A 515 41.10 3.69 -19.40
C ASP A 515 41.09 4.58 -18.14
N ILE A 516 41.68 4.11 -17.06
CA ILE A 516 41.68 4.80 -15.76
C ILE A 516 43.13 5.05 -15.39
N THR A 517 43.50 6.35 -15.28
CA THR A 517 44.82 6.74 -14.75
C THR A 517 44.81 6.62 -13.23
N ASP A 518 45.60 5.65 -12.71
CA ASP A 518 45.71 5.42 -11.28
C ASP A 518 46.79 6.33 -10.67
N ASN A 519 46.34 7.45 -10.08
CA ASN A 519 47.20 8.40 -9.40
C ASN A 519 47.26 8.15 -7.89
N ARG A 520 46.77 7.05 -7.38
CA ARG A 520 46.77 6.72 -5.96
C ARG A 520 48.20 6.45 -5.48
N GLU A 521 48.51 6.93 -4.28
CA GLU A 521 49.76 6.52 -3.65
C GLU A 521 49.79 5.00 -3.41
N PRO A 522 50.91 4.35 -3.72
CA PRO A 522 51.00 2.90 -3.52
C PRO A 522 50.92 2.58 -2.03
N VAL A 523 50.12 1.57 -1.71
CA VAL A 523 49.97 1.08 -0.33
C VAL A 523 51.34 0.57 0.17
N ARG A 524 51.76 1.09 1.32
CA ARG A 524 53.03 0.71 1.93
C ARG A 524 52.79 -0.25 3.10
N THR A 525 53.74 -1.15 3.31
CA THR A 525 53.78 -2.03 4.51
C THR A 525 54.13 -1.19 5.77
N PRO A 526 53.89 -1.67 6.99
CA PRO A 526 54.31 -0.96 8.21
C PRO A 526 55.82 -0.64 8.27
N LYS A 527 56.63 -1.32 7.49
CA LYS A 527 58.08 -1.09 7.32
C LYS A 527 58.43 -0.11 6.19
N GLY A 528 57.44 0.65 5.63
CA GLY A 528 57.62 1.66 4.59
C GLY A 528 57.82 1.12 3.15
N ARG A 529 57.92 -0.18 2.94
CA ARG A 529 58.07 -0.79 1.60
C ARG A 529 56.74 -0.83 0.85
N ILE A 530 56.77 -0.66 -0.48
CA ILE A 530 55.56 -0.82 -1.30
C ILE A 530 55.01 -2.24 -1.13
N SER A 531 53.73 -2.34 -0.78
CA SER A 531 53.04 -3.61 -0.60
C SER A 531 52.94 -4.33 -1.95
N LYS A 532 53.21 -5.65 -1.98
CA LYS A 532 52.98 -6.48 -3.14
C LYS A 532 51.49 -6.60 -3.51
N ARG A 533 50.60 -6.33 -2.58
CA ARG A 533 49.14 -6.34 -2.76
C ARG A 533 48.68 -4.88 -2.85
N GLN A 534 48.61 -4.36 -4.05
CA GLN A 534 47.96 -3.10 -4.35
C GLN A 534 46.46 -3.28 -4.57
N PRO A 535 45.60 -2.32 -4.22
CA PRO A 535 44.19 -2.36 -4.55
C PRO A 535 44.00 -2.36 -6.09
N PRO A 536 43.04 -3.11 -6.61
CA PRO A 536 42.79 -3.12 -8.06
C PRO A 536 42.35 -1.75 -8.55
N VAL A 537 42.45 -1.46 -9.84
CA VAL A 537 41.91 -0.25 -10.46
C VAL A 537 40.38 -0.36 -10.53
N ILE A 538 39.85 -1.52 -10.91
CA ILE A 538 38.42 -1.83 -10.87
C ILE A 538 38.17 -2.87 -9.78
N GLY A 539 37.45 -2.46 -8.73
CA GLY A 539 37.19 -3.30 -7.57
C GLY A 539 35.97 -4.19 -7.70
N GLN A 540 35.88 -5.16 -6.80
CA GLN A 540 34.77 -6.11 -6.74
C GLN A 540 34.33 -6.33 -5.28
N ILE A 541 33.02 -6.19 -5.06
CA ILE A 541 32.38 -6.40 -3.74
C ILE A 541 31.23 -7.40 -3.94
N GLY A 542 31.46 -8.66 -3.59
CA GLY A 542 30.48 -9.73 -3.77
C GLY A 542 31.06 -10.97 -4.46
N GLY A 543 30.29 -12.07 -4.46
CA GLY A 543 30.77 -13.34 -5.00
C GLY A 543 31.97 -13.91 -4.22
N GLY A 544 31.99 -13.75 -2.90
CA GLY A 544 33.12 -14.20 -2.04
C GLY A 544 34.34 -13.30 -2.07
N LYS A 545 34.33 -12.18 -2.80
CA LYS A 545 35.43 -11.22 -2.89
C LYS A 545 35.05 -9.89 -2.29
N MET A 546 36.01 -9.24 -1.61
CA MET A 546 35.91 -7.88 -1.13
C MET A 546 37.23 -7.16 -1.43
N ALA A 547 37.36 -6.69 -2.66
CA ALA A 547 38.52 -5.98 -3.16
C ALA A 547 38.10 -4.60 -3.61
N VAL A 548 38.13 -3.64 -2.69
CA VAL A 548 37.71 -2.25 -2.91
C VAL A 548 38.81 -1.50 -3.62
N SER A 549 38.46 -0.84 -4.70
CA SER A 549 39.34 0.06 -5.47
C SER A 549 39.33 1.47 -4.89
N GLY A 550 38.15 2.01 -4.62
CA GLY A 550 37.92 3.42 -4.32
C GLY A 550 37.91 4.32 -5.57
N LEU A 551 38.22 3.77 -6.77
CA LEU A 551 38.09 4.46 -8.05
C LEU A 551 36.77 4.04 -8.73
N VAL A 552 36.71 2.81 -9.22
CA VAL A 552 35.48 2.23 -9.79
C VAL A 552 35.26 0.87 -9.15
N ASP A 553 34.20 0.72 -8.41
CA ASP A 553 33.84 -0.53 -7.71
C ASP A 553 32.52 -1.07 -8.20
N ILE A 554 32.44 -2.40 -8.35
CA ILE A 554 31.23 -3.10 -8.75
C ILE A 554 30.76 -3.96 -7.56
N ALA A 555 29.53 -3.80 -7.14
CA ALA A 555 29.00 -4.49 -5.98
C ALA A 555 27.63 -5.11 -6.25
N SER A 556 27.35 -6.29 -5.69
CA SER A 556 25.96 -6.73 -5.55
C SER A 556 25.32 -6.01 -4.36
N PHE A 557 24.03 -5.64 -4.46
CA PHE A 557 23.37 -4.93 -3.36
C PHE A 557 23.31 -5.77 -2.08
N GLN A 558 23.24 -7.11 -2.17
CA GLN A 558 23.32 -8.00 -1.00
C GLN A 558 24.67 -7.91 -0.29
N SER A 559 25.74 -7.58 -1.02
CA SER A 559 27.08 -7.44 -0.42
C SER A 559 27.30 -6.08 0.23
N LEU A 560 26.49 -5.07 -0.07
CA LEU A 560 26.56 -3.71 0.51
C LEU A 560 25.71 -3.57 1.77
N SER A 561 24.72 -4.43 1.97
CA SER A 561 23.83 -4.44 3.12
C SER A 561 24.06 -5.65 4.01
N GLY A 562 23.65 -5.55 5.27
CA GLY A 562 23.71 -6.61 6.24
C GLY A 562 22.71 -6.38 7.36
N LYS A 563 22.83 -7.15 8.43
CA LYS A 563 22.09 -6.91 9.66
C LYS A 563 23.07 -6.62 10.77
N ASP A 564 22.76 -5.64 11.58
CA ASP A 564 23.48 -5.41 12.83
C ASP A 564 23.40 -6.65 13.72
N ARG A 565 24.53 -7.05 14.31
CA ARG A 565 24.58 -8.29 15.11
C ARG A 565 23.91 -8.16 16.46
N GLN A 566 23.76 -6.94 16.97
CA GLN A 566 23.20 -6.68 18.30
C GLN A 566 21.69 -6.37 18.21
N THR A 567 21.29 -5.52 17.25
CA THR A 567 19.91 -5.05 17.11
C THR A 567 19.10 -5.87 16.10
N GLY A 568 19.75 -6.59 15.18
CA GLY A 568 19.12 -7.30 14.08
C GLY A 568 18.63 -6.37 12.96
N GLU A 569 18.80 -5.07 13.10
CA GLU A 569 18.36 -4.06 12.13
C GLU A 569 19.21 -4.10 10.85
N PRO A 570 18.61 -3.75 9.71
CA PRO A 570 19.34 -3.68 8.45
C PRO A 570 20.33 -2.51 8.45
N ILE A 571 21.58 -2.78 8.07
CA ILE A 571 22.64 -1.79 7.97
C ILE A 571 23.27 -1.77 6.59
N VAL A 572 23.81 -0.61 6.21
CA VAL A 572 24.58 -0.42 4.96
C VAL A 572 26.05 -0.21 5.30
N LYS A 573 26.93 -0.83 4.51
CA LYS A 573 28.36 -0.65 4.68
C LYS A 573 28.75 0.81 4.43
N GLY A 574 29.54 1.39 5.35
CA GLY A 574 29.94 2.80 5.32
C GLY A 574 30.66 3.23 4.03
N LEU A 575 31.26 2.28 3.32
CA LEU A 575 31.96 2.56 2.04
C LEU A 575 31.03 3.20 0.97
N VAL A 576 29.72 2.95 1.02
CA VAL A 576 28.75 3.52 0.07
C VAL A 576 28.77 5.05 0.08
N ARG A 577 29.19 5.66 1.18
CA ARG A 577 29.26 7.10 1.36
C ARG A 577 30.49 7.76 0.70
N ASN A 578 31.36 6.98 0.06
CA ASN A 578 32.63 7.48 -0.47
C ASN A 578 32.61 7.74 -1.98
N TYR A 579 31.51 7.44 -2.65
CA TYR A 579 31.39 7.58 -4.11
C TYR A 579 30.65 8.83 -4.51
N GLY A 580 31.12 9.47 -5.59
CA GLY A 580 30.49 10.62 -6.20
C GLY A 580 29.46 10.27 -7.27
N LEU A 581 29.58 9.07 -7.85
CA LEU A 581 28.66 8.52 -8.85
C LEU A 581 28.17 7.13 -8.42
N ILE A 582 26.87 6.92 -8.49
CA ILE A 582 26.24 5.59 -8.34
C ILE A 582 25.52 5.24 -9.64
N ILE A 583 25.79 4.05 -10.16
CA ILE A 583 25.02 3.45 -11.25
C ILE A 583 24.30 2.21 -10.73
N CYS A 584 22.98 2.23 -10.78
CA CYS A 584 22.14 1.07 -10.44
C CYS A 584 21.74 0.35 -11.72
N ASP A 585 22.37 -0.80 -12.00
CA ASP A 585 21.98 -1.63 -13.15
C ASP A 585 20.78 -2.50 -12.80
N GLU A 586 19.94 -2.73 -13.80
CA GLU A 586 18.63 -3.39 -13.66
C GLU A 586 17.85 -2.85 -12.44
N CYS A 587 17.79 -1.53 -12.35
CA CYS A 587 17.21 -0.84 -11.21
C CYS A 587 15.73 -1.18 -10.95
N HIS A 588 15.03 -1.81 -11.90
CA HIS A 588 13.69 -2.34 -11.67
C HIS A 588 13.65 -3.45 -10.60
N HIS A 589 14.77 -4.08 -10.27
CA HIS A 589 14.89 -4.96 -9.10
C HIS A 589 15.01 -4.17 -7.78
N ALA A 590 15.09 -2.86 -7.82
CA ALA A 590 15.36 -1.97 -6.70
C ALA A 590 14.24 -1.81 -5.65
N ALA A 591 13.11 -2.42 -5.83
CA ALA A 591 12.08 -2.49 -4.79
C ALA A 591 12.41 -3.52 -3.68
N ALA A 592 13.61 -4.11 -3.72
CA ALA A 592 14.12 -4.81 -2.56
C ALA A 592 14.46 -3.77 -1.47
N PRO A 593 13.99 -3.95 -0.22
CA PRO A 593 14.27 -3.03 0.90
C PRO A 593 15.77 -2.71 1.07
N GLN A 594 16.63 -3.61 0.62
CA GLN A 594 18.07 -3.47 0.67
C GLN A 594 18.61 -2.35 -0.24
N LEU A 595 18.11 -2.23 -1.48
CA LEU A 595 18.59 -1.19 -2.39
C LEU A 595 17.99 0.18 -2.03
N GLU A 596 16.77 0.22 -1.55
CA GLU A 596 16.18 1.42 -0.95
C GLU A 596 17.11 1.98 0.15
N LEU A 597 17.49 1.12 1.10
CA LEU A 597 18.35 1.49 2.21
C LEU A 597 19.74 1.98 1.74
N ILE A 598 20.31 1.33 0.72
CA ILE A 598 21.60 1.73 0.13
C ILE A 598 21.50 3.12 -0.49
N LEU A 599 20.47 3.38 -1.31
CA LEU A 599 20.28 4.66 -2.00
C LEU A 599 19.97 5.80 -1.04
N LYS A 600 19.21 5.55 0.02
CA LYS A 600 18.95 6.49 1.11
C LYS A 600 20.16 6.77 2.02
N SER A 601 21.25 5.99 1.89
CA SER A 601 22.48 6.15 2.65
C SER A 601 23.64 6.69 1.81
N ALA A 602 23.41 6.97 0.53
CA ALA A 602 24.43 7.31 -0.45
C ALA A 602 24.37 8.80 -0.82
N PRO A 603 25.24 9.65 -0.24
CA PRO A 603 25.27 11.08 -0.55
C PRO A 603 25.99 11.41 -1.87
N ALA A 604 26.00 10.47 -2.82
CA ALA A 604 26.63 10.66 -4.13
C ALA A 604 25.97 11.81 -4.89
N LYS A 605 26.80 12.64 -5.58
CA LYS A 605 26.29 13.74 -6.39
C LYS A 605 25.44 13.22 -7.54
N TYR A 606 25.92 12.19 -8.25
CA TYR A 606 25.24 11.59 -9.39
C TYR A 606 24.66 10.21 -9.04
N VAL A 607 23.38 9.98 -9.42
CA VAL A 607 22.74 8.68 -9.27
C VAL A 607 21.94 8.34 -10.52
N TYR A 608 22.39 7.31 -11.24
CA TYR A 608 21.72 6.85 -12.46
C TYR A 608 21.19 5.43 -12.33
N GLY A 609 19.92 5.25 -12.71
CA GLY A 609 19.29 3.96 -12.87
C GLY A 609 19.31 3.50 -14.32
N LEU A 610 19.73 2.26 -14.58
CA LEU A 610 19.64 1.62 -15.89
C LEU A 610 18.60 0.48 -15.80
N SER A 611 17.66 0.41 -16.74
CA SER A 611 16.62 -0.62 -16.73
C SER A 611 16.26 -1.06 -18.14
N ALA A 612 15.86 -2.32 -18.29
CA ALA A 612 15.26 -2.82 -19.54
C ALA A 612 13.76 -2.49 -19.62
N THR A 613 13.11 -2.37 -18.48
CA THR A 613 11.67 -2.14 -18.36
C THR A 613 11.41 -0.96 -17.42
N PRO A 614 10.94 0.18 -17.94
CA PRO A 614 10.68 1.36 -17.10
C PRO A 614 9.46 1.16 -16.19
N GLU A 615 8.52 0.34 -16.63
CA GLU A 615 7.31 0.02 -15.89
C GLU A 615 7.42 -1.37 -15.23
N ARG A 616 7.27 -1.38 -13.94
CA ARG A 616 7.22 -2.63 -13.15
C ARG A 616 5.82 -3.18 -13.15
N SER A 617 5.70 -4.47 -13.43
CA SER A 617 4.41 -5.19 -13.34
C SER A 617 3.83 -5.21 -11.92
N ASP A 618 4.64 -4.99 -10.89
CA ASP A 618 4.21 -4.91 -9.49
C ASP A 618 3.77 -3.50 -9.06
N GLY A 619 3.91 -2.47 -9.93
CA GLY A 619 3.48 -1.09 -9.69
C GLY A 619 4.44 -0.24 -8.84
N LEU A 620 5.64 -0.73 -8.51
CA LEU A 620 6.63 -0.03 -7.68
C LEU A 620 7.54 0.94 -8.46
N THR A 621 7.21 1.23 -9.72
CA THR A 621 7.95 2.20 -10.58
C THR A 621 8.12 3.56 -9.90
N ARG A 622 7.13 3.98 -9.10
CA ARG A 622 7.19 5.26 -8.38
C ARG A 622 8.31 5.30 -7.34
N ALA A 623 8.56 4.19 -6.64
CA ALA A 623 9.69 4.10 -5.70
C ALA A 623 11.03 4.30 -6.39
N LEU A 624 11.20 3.74 -7.60
CA LEU A 624 12.42 3.91 -8.39
C LEU A 624 12.67 5.37 -8.74
N SER A 625 11.64 6.07 -9.24
CA SER A 625 11.75 7.49 -9.58
C SER A 625 12.08 8.36 -8.37
N MET A 626 11.56 8.00 -7.19
CA MET A 626 11.88 8.71 -5.95
C MET A 626 13.34 8.46 -5.50
N LEU A 627 13.87 7.27 -5.70
CA LEU A 627 15.21 6.88 -5.24
C LEU A 627 16.33 7.26 -6.23
N CYS A 628 16.11 7.02 -7.53
CA CYS A 628 17.10 7.23 -8.59
C CYS A 628 16.88 8.50 -9.42
N GLY A 629 15.81 9.26 -9.15
CA GLY A 629 15.38 10.37 -9.98
C GLY A 629 14.39 9.97 -11.08
N PRO A 630 13.82 10.95 -11.81
CA PRO A 630 12.82 10.72 -12.85
C PRO A 630 13.34 9.92 -14.03
N LEU A 631 12.44 9.39 -14.84
CA LEU A 631 12.75 8.77 -16.12
C LEU A 631 13.18 9.86 -17.11
N ARG A 632 14.47 9.90 -17.47
CA ARG A 632 15.08 10.93 -18.32
C ARG A 632 15.09 10.55 -19.79
N TYR A 633 15.32 9.28 -20.10
CA TYR A 633 15.35 8.80 -21.46
C TYR A 633 14.77 7.38 -21.61
N VAL A 634 13.99 7.17 -22.66
CA VAL A 634 13.34 5.90 -22.98
C VAL A 634 13.60 5.55 -24.44
N ILE A 635 14.15 4.37 -24.66
CA ILE A 635 14.30 3.81 -26.00
C ILE A 635 13.08 2.94 -26.31
N ASP A 636 12.37 3.25 -27.40
CA ASP A 636 11.26 2.42 -27.84
C ASP A 636 11.81 1.08 -28.43
N PRO A 637 11.46 -0.07 -27.80
CA PRO A 637 11.90 -1.38 -28.27
C PRO A 637 11.43 -1.70 -29.70
N LYS A 638 10.33 -1.11 -30.17
CA LYS A 638 9.82 -1.30 -31.53
C LYS A 638 10.64 -0.54 -32.53
N ALA A 639 10.92 0.73 -32.26
CA ALA A 639 11.77 1.57 -33.12
C ALA A 639 13.16 0.96 -33.25
N GLN A 640 13.76 0.46 -32.16
CA GLN A 640 15.04 -0.21 -32.18
C GLN A 640 15.04 -1.50 -33.02
N ALA A 641 14.01 -2.34 -32.88
CA ALA A 641 13.90 -3.57 -33.64
C ALA A 641 13.83 -3.31 -35.17
N ILE A 642 13.07 -2.28 -35.55
CA ILE A 642 12.96 -1.85 -36.95
C ILE A 642 14.32 -1.40 -37.49
N GLN A 643 15.05 -0.56 -36.73
CA GLN A 643 16.39 -0.09 -37.10
C GLN A 643 17.42 -1.23 -37.25
N GLN A 644 17.29 -2.27 -36.40
CA GLN A 644 18.18 -3.44 -36.46
C GLN A 644 17.75 -4.46 -37.50
N GLY A 645 16.69 -4.19 -38.28
CA GLY A 645 16.15 -5.14 -39.25
C GLY A 645 15.53 -6.40 -38.61
N ILE A 646 15.25 -6.37 -37.31
CA ILE A 646 14.68 -7.52 -36.59
C ILE A 646 13.17 -7.52 -36.75
N GLN A 647 12.66 -8.47 -37.50
CA GLN A 647 11.21 -8.71 -37.61
C GLN A 647 10.74 -9.58 -36.47
N ARG A 648 9.83 -9.05 -35.63
CA ARG A 648 9.20 -9.78 -34.56
C ARG A 648 7.82 -10.28 -35.03
N ILE A 649 7.65 -11.60 -35.10
CA ILE A 649 6.40 -12.24 -35.48
C ILE A 649 5.85 -12.99 -34.26
N VAL A 650 4.62 -12.67 -33.87
CA VAL A 650 3.89 -13.42 -32.84
C VAL A 650 2.92 -14.37 -33.53
N ARG A 651 3.08 -15.68 -33.28
CA ARG A 651 2.21 -16.74 -33.80
C ARG A 651 1.45 -17.38 -32.64
N PRO A 652 0.21 -16.95 -32.34
CA PRO A 652 -0.58 -17.61 -31.30
C PRO A 652 -0.94 -19.03 -31.74
N ARG A 653 -0.84 -19.98 -30.81
CA ARG A 653 -1.28 -21.37 -30.97
C ARG A 653 -2.48 -21.61 -30.06
N PHE A 654 -3.59 -22.04 -30.62
CA PHE A 654 -4.80 -22.36 -29.87
C PHE A 654 -4.81 -23.86 -29.54
N THR A 655 -5.00 -24.16 -28.26
CA THR A 655 -5.11 -25.53 -27.77
C THR A 655 -6.56 -25.83 -27.44
N GLY A 656 -7.02 -27.06 -27.70
CA GLY A 656 -8.40 -27.51 -27.40
C GLY A 656 -8.64 -27.76 -25.90
N ILE A 657 -7.82 -27.22 -25.00
CA ILE A 657 -7.95 -27.42 -23.56
C ILE A 657 -9.23 -26.74 -23.08
N ARG A 658 -10.13 -27.55 -22.54
CA ARG A 658 -11.26 -27.05 -21.75
C ARG A 658 -10.88 -27.16 -20.29
N LEU A 659 -10.69 -26.02 -19.65
CA LEU A 659 -10.58 -26.01 -18.20
C LEU A 659 -11.93 -26.51 -17.61
N PRO A 660 -11.91 -27.34 -16.54
CA PRO A 660 -13.11 -27.64 -15.79
C PRO A 660 -13.83 -26.34 -15.45
N ALA A 661 -15.17 -26.38 -15.42
CA ALA A 661 -15.96 -25.20 -15.05
C ALA A 661 -15.32 -24.55 -13.82
N TYR A 662 -15.05 -23.24 -13.93
CA TYR A 662 -14.32 -22.48 -12.92
C TYR A 662 -15.03 -22.61 -11.57
N GLU A 663 -14.54 -23.48 -10.70
CA GLU A 663 -14.95 -23.47 -9.31
C GLU A 663 -14.35 -22.22 -8.67
N PRO A 664 -15.16 -21.36 -8.03
CA PRO A 664 -14.66 -20.22 -7.27
C PRO A 664 -13.71 -20.73 -6.17
N GLY A 665 -12.40 -20.60 -6.41
CA GLY A 665 -11.36 -21.10 -5.50
C GLY A 665 -10.27 -21.95 -6.16
N ALA A 666 -10.36 -22.27 -7.44
CA ALA A 666 -9.29 -22.98 -8.16
C ALA A 666 -7.97 -22.19 -8.08
N ASN A 667 -6.97 -22.79 -7.46
CA ASN A 667 -5.65 -22.18 -7.27
C ASN A 667 -4.95 -22.11 -8.65
N PHE A 668 -4.38 -20.95 -8.99
CA PHE A 668 -3.59 -20.73 -10.21
C PHE A 668 -2.53 -21.82 -10.45
N ASN A 669 -1.97 -22.38 -9.38
CA ASN A 669 -1.02 -23.49 -9.47
C ASN A 669 -1.65 -24.77 -10.02
N GLN A 670 -2.89 -25.08 -9.70
CA GLN A 670 -3.63 -26.25 -10.22
C GLN A 670 -3.90 -26.10 -11.73
N ILE A 671 -4.25 -24.88 -12.16
CA ILE A 671 -4.42 -24.58 -13.59
C ILE A 671 -3.10 -24.74 -14.33
N LEU A 672 -1.99 -24.26 -13.78
CA LEU A 672 -0.66 -24.44 -14.36
C LEU A 672 -0.27 -25.93 -14.45
N ASP A 673 -0.55 -26.72 -13.43
CA ASP A 673 -0.23 -28.14 -13.44
C ASP A 673 -1.04 -28.89 -14.50
N LEU A 674 -2.35 -28.56 -14.67
CA LEU A 674 -3.17 -29.08 -15.76
C LEU A 674 -2.61 -28.72 -17.14
N LEU A 675 -2.17 -27.48 -17.33
CA LEU A 675 -1.57 -27.01 -18.58
C LEU A 675 -0.23 -27.72 -18.86
N CYS A 676 0.56 -28.02 -17.84
CA CYS A 676 1.84 -28.69 -17.97
C CYS A 676 1.69 -30.19 -18.33
N THR A 677 0.64 -30.84 -17.85
CA THR A 677 0.41 -32.28 -18.07
C THR A 677 -0.47 -32.60 -19.29
N HIS A 678 -0.93 -31.60 -20.03
CA HIS A 678 -1.82 -31.82 -21.17
C HIS A 678 -1.07 -32.30 -22.40
N ALA A 679 -1.20 -33.60 -22.75
CA ALA A 679 -0.44 -34.28 -23.78
C ALA A 679 -0.50 -33.59 -25.16
N ALA A 680 -1.69 -33.30 -25.68
CA ALA A 680 -1.84 -32.66 -27.01
C ALA A 680 -1.20 -31.26 -27.07
N ARG A 681 -1.20 -30.52 -25.95
CA ARG A 681 -0.48 -29.22 -25.86
C ARG A 681 1.01 -29.41 -25.88
N ASN A 682 1.52 -30.41 -25.18
CA ASN A 682 2.94 -30.69 -25.11
C ASN A 682 3.47 -31.19 -26.46
N GLU A 683 2.70 -32.03 -27.16
CA GLU A 683 2.98 -32.43 -28.56
C GLU A 683 3.04 -31.24 -29.51
N LEU A 684 2.08 -30.31 -29.41
CA LEU A 684 2.09 -29.09 -30.20
C LEU A 684 3.36 -28.25 -29.97
N ILE A 685 3.78 -28.08 -28.71
CA ILE A 685 5.00 -27.34 -28.37
C ILE A 685 6.23 -28.02 -28.95
N VAL A 686 6.32 -29.33 -28.82
CA VAL A 686 7.44 -30.13 -29.32
C VAL A 686 7.50 -30.05 -30.85
N ASN A 687 6.39 -30.23 -31.53
CA ASN A 687 6.31 -30.17 -32.99
C ASN A 687 6.69 -28.79 -33.54
N ASP A 688 6.21 -27.71 -32.89
CA ASP A 688 6.56 -26.33 -33.27
C ASP A 688 8.08 -26.07 -33.06
N ALA A 689 8.66 -26.60 -31.99
CA ALA A 689 10.10 -26.45 -31.74
C ALA A 689 10.93 -27.22 -32.77
N ILE A 690 10.52 -28.44 -33.16
CA ILE A 690 11.18 -29.24 -34.19
C ILE A 690 11.07 -28.58 -35.56
N GLU A 691 9.86 -28.10 -35.93
CA GLU A 691 9.67 -27.39 -37.19
C GLU A 691 10.55 -26.15 -37.26
N ALA A 692 10.65 -25.38 -36.15
CA ALA A 692 11.51 -24.22 -36.11
C ALA A 692 12.99 -24.57 -36.27
N ALA A 693 13.49 -25.66 -35.64
CA ALA A 693 14.86 -26.14 -35.77
C ALA A 693 15.14 -26.61 -37.19
N SER A 694 14.23 -27.37 -37.80
CA SER A 694 14.34 -27.84 -39.19
C SER A 694 14.38 -26.71 -40.21
N ASN A 695 13.77 -25.55 -39.88
CA ASN A 695 13.80 -24.33 -40.69
C ASN A 695 15.03 -23.44 -40.38
N GLY A 696 16.09 -23.99 -39.78
CA GLY A 696 17.33 -23.27 -39.51
C GLY A 696 17.26 -22.26 -38.36
N ARG A 697 16.28 -22.36 -37.47
CA ARG A 697 16.14 -21.47 -36.29
C ARG A 697 16.73 -22.15 -35.05
N HIS A 698 16.96 -21.34 -34.01
CA HIS A 698 17.38 -21.80 -32.68
C HIS A 698 16.22 -21.65 -31.68
N PRO A 699 15.33 -22.65 -31.56
CA PRO A 699 14.16 -22.52 -30.69
C PRO A 699 14.54 -22.58 -29.22
N LEU A 700 13.94 -21.64 -28.44
CA LEU A 700 14.01 -21.61 -26.99
C LEU A 700 12.61 -21.86 -26.43
N VAL A 701 12.43 -23.01 -25.79
CA VAL A 701 11.17 -23.37 -25.11
C VAL A 701 11.25 -22.97 -23.64
N LEU A 702 10.37 -22.06 -23.22
CA LEU A 702 10.32 -21.53 -21.85
C LEU A 702 9.12 -22.06 -21.10
N THR A 703 9.32 -22.51 -19.88
CA THR A 703 8.27 -22.95 -18.98
C THR A 703 8.51 -22.51 -17.54
N LYS A 704 7.44 -22.39 -16.76
CA LYS A 704 7.51 -22.05 -15.32
C LYS A 704 7.80 -23.25 -14.42
N ARG A 705 7.52 -24.47 -14.90
CA ARG A 705 7.61 -25.68 -14.09
C ARG A 705 8.80 -26.54 -14.54
N LYS A 706 9.64 -26.93 -13.58
CA LYS A 706 10.78 -27.81 -13.82
C LYS A 706 10.34 -29.16 -14.44
N LYS A 707 9.36 -29.82 -13.82
CA LYS A 707 8.81 -31.09 -14.33
C LYS A 707 8.34 -30.99 -15.78
N HIS A 708 7.74 -29.89 -16.15
CA HIS A 708 7.29 -29.62 -17.52
C HIS A 708 8.49 -29.44 -18.49
N ALA A 709 9.57 -28.77 -18.04
CA ALA A 709 10.79 -28.67 -18.84
C ALA A 709 11.42 -30.05 -19.07
N GLU A 710 11.48 -30.90 -18.05
CA GLU A 710 11.99 -32.27 -18.13
C GLU A 710 11.15 -33.16 -19.05
N GLU A 711 9.82 -33.02 -19.00
CA GLU A 711 8.88 -33.73 -19.86
C GLU A 711 9.08 -33.36 -21.33
N LEU A 712 9.08 -32.04 -21.63
CA LEU A 712 9.30 -31.55 -23.00
C LEU A 712 10.68 -31.95 -23.52
N PHE A 713 11.71 -31.92 -22.68
CA PHE A 713 13.06 -32.41 -23.02
C PHE A 713 13.04 -33.89 -23.35
N GLY A 714 12.36 -34.73 -22.54
CA GLY A 714 12.21 -36.17 -22.80
C GLY A 714 11.49 -36.47 -24.12
N MET A 715 10.39 -35.71 -24.40
CA MET A 715 9.65 -35.85 -25.66
C MET A 715 10.50 -35.51 -26.87
N LEU A 716 11.30 -34.45 -26.85
CA LEU A 716 12.23 -34.08 -27.91
C LEU A 716 13.30 -35.13 -28.14
N LYS A 717 13.85 -35.68 -27.05
CA LYS A 717 14.87 -36.73 -27.11
C LYS A 717 14.32 -38.04 -27.70
N ASN A 718 13.08 -38.39 -27.35
CA ASN A 718 12.42 -39.59 -27.90
C ASN A 718 12.14 -39.47 -29.41
N GLN A 719 12.08 -38.24 -29.94
CA GLN A 719 11.92 -37.96 -31.38
C GLN A 719 13.29 -37.84 -32.11
N GLY A 720 14.39 -38.22 -31.46
CA GLY A 720 15.70 -38.27 -32.07
C GLY A 720 16.47 -36.95 -32.09
N HIS A 721 16.00 -35.92 -31.34
CA HIS A 721 16.71 -34.65 -31.22
C HIS A 721 17.66 -34.64 -30.02
N GLU A 722 18.66 -33.77 -30.03
CA GLU A 722 19.56 -33.54 -28.90
C GLU A 722 19.30 -32.17 -28.26
N PRO A 723 18.22 -32.03 -27.50
CA PRO A 723 17.90 -30.73 -26.84
C PRO A 723 18.88 -30.43 -25.70
N VAL A 724 19.00 -29.16 -25.37
CA VAL A 724 19.72 -28.66 -24.18
C VAL A 724 18.72 -28.31 -23.09
N LEU A 725 18.87 -28.92 -21.90
CA LEU A 725 18.01 -28.61 -20.74
C LEU A 725 18.70 -27.61 -19.81
N LEU A 726 18.03 -26.53 -19.47
CA LEU A 726 18.50 -25.52 -18.49
C LEU A 726 17.46 -25.36 -17.38
N THR A 727 17.74 -25.89 -16.20
CA THR A 727 16.91 -25.76 -14.99
C THR A 727 17.71 -25.20 -13.81
N GLY A 728 17.02 -24.74 -12.76
CA GLY A 728 17.66 -24.11 -11.60
C GLY A 728 18.56 -25.04 -10.76
N GLU A 729 18.51 -26.36 -10.98
CA GLU A 729 19.31 -27.34 -10.24
C GLU A 729 20.65 -27.66 -10.92
N ILE A 730 20.86 -27.20 -12.14
CA ILE A 730 22.12 -27.40 -12.83
C ILE A 730 23.22 -26.63 -12.10
N ASP A 731 24.30 -27.29 -11.74
CA ASP A 731 25.47 -26.69 -11.11
C ASP A 731 25.97 -25.49 -11.92
N ALA A 732 26.44 -24.46 -11.24
CA ALA A 732 26.93 -23.22 -11.86
C ALA A 732 28.10 -23.50 -12.84
N LYS A 733 28.94 -24.50 -12.56
CA LYS A 733 30.04 -24.89 -13.39
C LYS A 733 29.55 -25.60 -14.69
N GLU A 734 28.62 -26.52 -14.54
CA GLU A 734 27.98 -27.22 -15.66
C GLU A 734 27.19 -26.23 -16.54
N ARG A 735 26.41 -25.33 -15.95
CA ARG A 735 25.73 -24.25 -16.68
C ARG A 735 26.70 -23.40 -17.49
N LYS A 736 27.82 -23.00 -16.89
CA LYS A 736 28.85 -22.22 -17.59
C LYS A 736 29.42 -23.01 -18.77
N THR A 737 29.64 -24.31 -18.64
CA THR A 737 30.10 -25.19 -19.70
C THR A 737 29.07 -25.26 -20.82
N ILE A 738 27.80 -25.49 -20.51
CA ILE A 738 26.70 -25.52 -21.49
C ILE A 738 26.62 -24.17 -22.23
N LEU A 739 26.56 -23.05 -21.51
CA LEU A 739 26.48 -21.74 -22.13
C LEU A 739 27.70 -21.40 -23.00
N SER A 740 28.89 -21.81 -22.60
CA SER A 740 30.10 -21.61 -23.39
C SER A 740 30.17 -22.51 -24.65
N SER A 741 29.42 -23.59 -24.66
CA SER A 741 29.34 -24.51 -25.83
C SER A 741 28.28 -24.05 -26.84
N LEU A 742 27.28 -23.27 -26.45
CA LEU A 742 26.19 -22.83 -27.34
C LEU A 742 26.68 -22.16 -28.64
N PRO A 743 27.70 -21.30 -28.67
CA PRO A 743 28.20 -20.70 -29.90
C PRO A 743 28.79 -21.77 -30.88
N ARG A 744 29.25 -22.91 -30.38
CA ARG A 744 29.77 -24.00 -31.24
C ARG A 744 28.66 -24.76 -31.98
N PHE A 745 27.42 -24.62 -31.50
CA PHE A 745 26.23 -25.25 -32.08
C PHE A 745 25.47 -24.35 -33.06
N GLU A 746 26.07 -23.24 -33.48
CA GLU A 746 25.44 -22.27 -34.39
C GLU A 746 24.96 -22.92 -35.70
N HIS A 747 25.58 -24.00 -36.10
CA HIS A 747 25.22 -24.77 -37.30
C HIS A 747 24.36 -26.02 -37.01
N GLU A 748 24.13 -26.37 -35.72
CA GLU A 748 23.43 -27.62 -35.36
C GLU A 748 21.94 -27.37 -35.03
N HIS A 749 21.48 -26.11 -34.99
CA HIS A 749 20.08 -25.68 -34.73
C HIS A 749 19.44 -26.38 -33.53
N ARG A 750 20.19 -26.55 -32.44
CA ARG A 750 19.73 -27.26 -31.23
C ARG A 750 18.57 -26.52 -30.53
N ILE A 751 17.63 -27.31 -30.00
CA ILE A 751 16.49 -26.84 -29.24
C ILE A 751 16.92 -26.68 -27.78
N ILE A 752 16.67 -25.51 -27.19
CA ILE A 752 16.93 -25.25 -25.78
C ILE A 752 15.61 -25.28 -25.03
N VAL A 753 15.52 -26.07 -23.96
CA VAL A 753 14.39 -26.11 -23.04
C VAL A 753 14.84 -25.53 -21.69
N ALA A 754 14.19 -24.49 -21.20
CA ALA A 754 14.63 -23.79 -20.00
C ALA A 754 13.46 -23.39 -19.08
N THR A 755 13.76 -23.27 -17.80
CA THR A 755 12.84 -22.65 -16.86
C THR A 755 12.99 -21.13 -16.86
N GLU A 756 11.85 -20.38 -16.80
CA GLU A 756 11.80 -18.92 -16.84
C GLU A 756 12.68 -18.25 -15.76
N SER A 757 12.91 -18.92 -14.64
CA SER A 757 13.73 -18.40 -13.52
C SER A 757 15.23 -18.30 -13.81
N LEU A 758 15.71 -18.89 -14.93
CA LEU A 758 17.12 -18.90 -15.31
C LEU A 758 17.49 -17.83 -16.35
N LEU A 759 16.51 -17.23 -16.95
CA LEU A 759 16.64 -16.09 -17.86
C LEU A 759 16.37 -14.79 -17.14
#